data_2803bdd733f9a2f5d7990c7fc8b5e78a
#
_entry.id   2803bdd733f9a2f5d7990c7fc8b5e78a
#
_cell.length_a   1.000
_cell.length_b   1.000
_cell.length_c   1.000
_cell.angle_alpha   90.00
_cell.angle_beta   90.00
_cell.angle_gamma   90.00
#
_symmetry.space_group_name_H-M   'P 1'
#
loop_
_entity.id
_entity.type
_entity.pdbx_description
1 polymer ?
#
loop_
_entity_poly.entity_id
_entity_poly.type
_entity_poly.pdbx_seq_one_letter_code
_entity_poly.pdbx_strand_id
1 'polypeptide(L)'
;MYHSLRFLLFSVLLLPLACMPPEADQQTPRKGVVDLDPRNPRLQRLYDLRDRHQTDSLRRYLTDPDAGLRYLAALSFASMRDSGAIGALVPCLRDAVEEVRIAAAFSLGQIGTVACEKPLLEAFDARDSLSQHQRFNAVVLEAIGKCGQLPSLKHLAAITTYQPTDTLLLEGQCRAIYRFGQRKLTDATATARMVAMVANERIPEPARMMAANYLARTEDIAPDSAQAVQMAVALVRAVNSPDVRMALAKGLGKSRTGPAFGILSKVIGTEQDWRVKCNIINALAKFDYDTVRTLIFARLFDPNVQIARTAAEFFIANGQIRDSDYYWRIARENANLPLPVQIALFRASNKWLSGKTEPESKDFVNYRLREMFVQAKNPYDRAACLAALAEFSWQYRWIHDKGFSDVHPAVKTAAAEALVAIAQKPNFYAFFGEAAKGARRELYFYFREAVGTADAGLVASAAPGLRTPILNYRSLRDSLRVPELQRVLGKLKMPRDVEAYAALNQTIAYFLEKPLPASPVIPFNHPIDWERLKLVTSATTVTIETAKGNIVLAMYPQWAPGTVANFLQLAGTSFYNGKTFHRVVPNFVTQGGCPRGDGYGAEDYTLRTEIGLAWYDAAGYLGMASAGADTEGTQFFITHSPAPHLDGQYTIFGKVLSGMDVVDQLQPGDVMNKVTVNYQ
;
A
#
# COMPACT_ATOMS: atom_id res chain seq x y z
N MET A 1 65.56 46.70 50.28
CA MET A 1 66.24 47.46 49.18
C MET A 1 65.24 47.53 48.08
N TYR A 2 64.50 48.61 47.97
CA TYR A 2 64.52 49.70 47.00
C TYR A 2 64.40 49.21 45.54
N HIS A 3 63.41 49.58 44.69
CA HIS A 3 62.77 50.86 44.37
C HIS A 3 61.47 50.61 43.63
N SER A 4 60.38 51.18 43.99
CA SER A 4 59.65 52.40 43.52
C SER A 4 59.32 52.43 42.03
N LEU A 5 58.04 52.33 41.67
CA LEU A 5 57.05 53.41 41.42
C LEU A 5 57.11 54.04 40.06
N ARG A 6 56.10 53.95 39.25
CA ARG A 6 55.37 55.07 38.67
C ARG A 6 54.08 54.65 37.95
N PHE A 7 52.95 55.12 38.49
CA PHE A 7 51.63 55.17 37.84
C PHE A 7 51.64 56.12 36.68
N LEU A 8 51.04 55.71 35.58
CA LEU A 8 50.59 56.66 34.50
C LEU A 8 49.09 56.26 34.22
N LEU A 9 48.20 57.17 34.62
CA LEU A 9 46.78 57.18 34.24
C LEU A 9 46.70 57.49 32.75
N PHE A 10 46.08 56.59 31.98
CA PHE A 10 45.48 56.87 30.69
C PHE A 10 43.98 56.82 30.83
N SER A 11 43.34 57.97 30.70
CA SER A 11 41.88 58.11 30.55
C SER A 11 41.51 57.62 29.18
N VAL A 12 40.80 56.46 29.12
CA VAL A 12 40.17 55.99 27.87
C VAL A 12 38.71 56.46 27.89
N LEU A 13 38.38 57.34 26.96
CA LEU A 13 37.00 57.70 26.62
C LEU A 13 36.25 56.45 26.17
N LEU A 14 35.25 56.05 26.92
CA LEU A 14 34.24 55.10 26.50
C LEU A 14 33.24 55.79 25.57
N LEU A 15 33.39 55.57 24.24
CA LEU A 15 32.34 55.77 23.27
C LEU A 15 31.38 54.56 23.32
N PRO A 16 30.05 54.73 23.31
CA PRO A 16 29.14 53.63 23.24
C PRO A 16 29.17 53.04 21.84
N LEU A 17 29.71 51.82 21.69
CA LEU A 17 29.49 50.99 20.52
C LEU A 17 28.02 50.65 20.48
N ALA A 18 27.27 51.30 19.59
CA ALA A 18 25.94 50.83 19.19
C ALA A 18 26.04 49.40 18.67
N CYS A 19 25.40 48.46 19.32
CA CYS A 19 25.13 47.13 18.76
C CYS A 19 24.31 47.30 17.48
N MET A 20 24.94 47.22 16.33
CA MET A 20 24.28 46.88 15.09
C MET A 20 23.87 45.39 15.21
N PRO A 21 22.61 45.04 14.90
CA PRO A 21 22.25 43.63 14.77
C PRO A 21 23.13 43.03 13.67
N PRO A 22 23.55 41.77 13.79
CA PRO A 22 24.30 41.12 12.73
C PRO A 22 23.45 41.15 11.45
N GLU A 23 24.01 41.69 10.38
CA GLU A 23 23.46 41.55 9.03
C GLU A 23 23.16 40.07 8.84
N ALA A 24 21.91 39.74 8.47
CA ALA A 24 21.54 38.41 8.09
C ALA A 24 22.49 37.95 6.99
N ASP A 25 23.34 37.00 7.34
CA ASP A 25 24.28 36.36 6.45
C ASP A 25 23.50 35.87 5.23
N GLN A 26 23.57 36.59 4.12
CA GLN A 26 23.12 36.08 2.82
C GLN A 26 24.08 34.94 2.49
N GLN A 27 23.72 33.74 2.98
CA GLN A 27 24.50 32.54 2.66
C GLN A 27 24.50 32.37 1.16
N THR A 28 25.62 32.76 0.56
CA THR A 28 25.91 32.36 -0.82
C THR A 28 25.74 30.85 -0.92
N PRO A 29 24.93 30.35 -1.86
CA PRO A 29 24.69 28.93 -1.99
C PRO A 29 26.03 28.19 -2.04
N ARG A 30 26.27 27.26 -1.11
CA ARG A 30 27.45 26.39 -1.15
C ARG A 30 27.39 25.58 -2.42
N LYS A 31 28.16 25.91 -3.44
CA LYS A 31 28.28 25.13 -4.68
C LYS A 31 28.57 23.67 -4.29
N GLY A 32 27.65 22.76 -4.57
CA GLY A 32 27.83 21.34 -4.39
C GLY A 32 27.07 20.69 -3.22
N VAL A 33 26.22 21.41 -2.49
CA VAL A 33 25.34 20.82 -1.45
C VAL A 33 23.88 21.00 -1.86
N VAL A 34 23.09 19.92 -1.77
CA VAL A 34 21.63 20.00 -1.96
C VAL A 34 21.01 20.53 -0.66
N ASP A 35 20.45 21.73 -0.74
CA ASP A 35 19.67 22.36 0.33
C ASP A 35 18.20 22.44 -0.11
N LEU A 36 17.31 21.88 0.69
CA LEU A 36 15.86 21.85 0.44
C LEU A 36 15.11 22.66 1.51
N ASP A 37 15.65 23.81 1.92
CA ASP A 37 14.97 24.67 2.90
C ASP A 37 13.59 25.09 2.37
N PRO A 38 12.48 24.69 3.05
CA PRO A 38 11.12 25.00 2.65
C PRO A 38 10.83 26.52 2.66
N ARG A 39 11.71 27.35 3.26
CA ARG A 39 11.61 28.81 3.25
C ARG A 39 12.13 29.44 1.95
N ASN A 40 12.87 28.68 1.12
CA ASN A 40 13.38 29.17 -0.15
C ASN A 40 12.25 29.33 -1.18
N PRO A 41 11.91 30.56 -1.62
CA PRO A 41 10.78 30.78 -2.54
C PRO A 41 11.01 30.16 -3.93
N ARG A 42 12.27 29.94 -4.35
CA ARG A 42 12.57 29.26 -5.63
C ARG A 42 12.23 27.77 -5.54
N LEU A 43 12.50 27.13 -4.41
CA LEU A 43 12.08 25.74 -4.15
C LEU A 43 10.56 25.64 -4.09
N GLN A 44 9.88 26.54 -3.36
CA GLN A 44 8.42 26.59 -3.31
C GLN A 44 7.81 26.72 -4.72
N ARG A 45 8.39 27.61 -5.54
CA ARG A 45 7.97 27.75 -6.94
C ARG A 45 8.14 26.48 -7.75
N LEU A 46 9.22 25.73 -7.53
CA LEU A 46 9.48 24.50 -8.25
C LEU A 46 8.49 23.39 -7.85
N TYR A 47 8.14 23.28 -6.57
CA TYR A 47 7.04 22.40 -6.11
C TYR A 47 5.71 22.79 -6.75
N ASP A 48 5.35 24.08 -6.85
CA ASP A 48 4.14 24.53 -7.51
C ASP A 48 4.11 24.15 -9.01
N LEU A 49 5.27 24.27 -9.69
CA LEU A 49 5.40 23.82 -11.08
C LEU A 49 5.21 22.30 -11.24
N ARG A 50 5.77 21.50 -10.31
CA ARG A 50 5.57 20.05 -10.25
C ARG A 50 4.10 19.72 -10.09
N ASP A 51 3.44 20.33 -9.10
CA ASP A 51 2.05 20.02 -8.74
C ASP A 51 1.07 20.46 -9.83
N ARG A 52 1.44 21.47 -10.64
CA ARG A 52 0.69 21.89 -11.85
C ARG A 52 1.11 21.13 -13.11
N HIS A 53 2.00 20.15 -13.01
CA HIS A 53 2.53 19.36 -14.14
C HIS A 53 3.12 20.24 -15.27
N GLN A 54 3.80 21.32 -14.92
CA GLN A 54 4.40 22.23 -15.88
C GLN A 54 5.79 21.73 -16.31
N THR A 55 5.82 20.67 -17.07
CA THR A 55 7.02 19.95 -17.53
C THR A 55 8.06 20.85 -18.17
N ASP A 56 7.69 21.72 -19.09
CA ASP A 56 8.65 22.59 -19.81
C ASP A 56 9.30 23.61 -18.89
N SER A 57 8.57 24.10 -17.90
CA SER A 57 9.12 24.99 -16.88
C SER A 57 10.09 24.25 -15.96
N LEU A 58 9.76 23.04 -15.55
CA LEU A 58 10.62 22.19 -14.72
C LEU A 58 11.95 21.83 -15.42
N ARG A 59 11.91 21.52 -16.72
CA ARG A 59 13.12 21.20 -17.51
C ARG A 59 14.18 22.30 -17.45
N ARG A 60 13.77 23.57 -17.36
CA ARG A 60 14.72 24.72 -17.28
C ARG A 60 15.54 24.70 -15.99
N TYR A 61 15.00 24.14 -14.90
CA TYR A 61 15.71 24.02 -13.64
C TYR A 61 16.73 22.87 -13.60
N LEU A 62 16.71 21.95 -14.56
CA LEU A 62 17.72 20.87 -14.64
C LEU A 62 19.15 21.38 -14.90
N THR A 63 19.31 22.62 -15.36
CA THR A 63 20.60 23.26 -15.60
C THR A 63 20.83 24.47 -14.70
N ASP A 64 20.03 24.63 -13.63
CA ASP A 64 20.17 25.75 -12.70
C ASP A 64 21.53 25.70 -11.97
N PRO A 65 22.16 26.85 -11.68
CA PRO A 65 23.40 26.91 -10.90
C PRO A 65 23.26 26.27 -9.50
N ASP A 66 22.08 26.35 -8.90
CA ASP A 66 21.76 25.79 -7.59
C ASP A 66 21.53 24.29 -7.66
N ALA A 67 22.31 23.49 -6.93
CA ALA A 67 22.21 22.04 -6.91
C ALA A 67 20.88 21.54 -6.30
N GLY A 68 20.33 22.25 -5.31
CA GLY A 68 19.03 21.92 -4.70
C GLY A 68 17.89 22.04 -5.71
N LEU A 69 17.91 23.08 -6.55
CA LEU A 69 16.93 23.25 -7.62
C LEU A 69 17.08 22.20 -8.73
N ARG A 70 18.32 21.85 -9.14
CA ARG A 70 18.53 20.76 -10.11
C ARG A 70 18.07 19.43 -9.56
N TYR A 71 18.39 19.13 -8.31
CA TYR A 71 17.95 17.92 -7.62
C TYR A 71 16.42 17.79 -7.59
N LEU A 72 15.74 18.83 -7.08
CA LEU A 72 14.28 18.82 -6.96
C LEU A 72 13.61 18.77 -8.34
N ALA A 73 14.15 19.48 -9.34
CA ALA A 73 13.65 19.42 -10.72
C ALA A 73 13.77 17.98 -11.27
N ALA A 74 14.93 17.34 -11.11
CA ALA A 74 15.15 15.98 -11.56
C ALA A 74 14.19 15.00 -10.83
N LEU A 75 14.06 15.12 -9.50
CA LEU A 75 13.19 14.26 -8.69
C LEU A 75 11.70 14.45 -9.01
N SER A 76 11.28 15.65 -9.41
CA SER A 76 9.86 15.93 -9.77
C SER A 76 9.34 15.03 -10.87
N PHE A 77 10.19 14.63 -11.81
CA PHE A 77 9.81 13.71 -12.88
C PHE A 77 9.55 12.27 -12.44
N ALA A 78 9.97 11.91 -11.23
CA ALA A 78 9.63 10.60 -10.65
C ALA A 78 8.14 10.47 -10.35
N SER A 79 7.49 11.53 -9.85
CA SER A 79 6.04 11.58 -9.62
C SER A 79 5.26 11.72 -10.92
N MET A 80 5.73 12.58 -11.82
CA MET A 80 5.03 12.89 -13.08
C MET A 80 5.13 11.80 -14.14
N ARG A 81 6.21 11.01 -14.15
CA ARG A 81 6.51 9.92 -15.11
C ARG A 81 6.39 10.36 -16.58
N ASP A 82 6.78 11.58 -16.88
CA ASP A 82 6.73 12.15 -18.23
C ASP A 82 7.89 11.65 -19.08
N SER A 83 7.59 10.79 -20.05
CA SER A 83 8.59 10.27 -21.01
C SER A 83 9.23 11.34 -21.88
N GLY A 84 8.56 12.48 -22.09
CA GLY A 84 9.12 13.63 -22.80
C GLY A 84 10.30 14.30 -22.09
N ALA A 85 10.50 14.03 -20.78
CA ALA A 85 11.61 14.55 -20.01
C ALA A 85 12.91 13.75 -20.12
N ILE A 86 12.89 12.54 -20.71
CA ILE A 86 14.08 11.65 -20.78
C ILE A 86 15.30 12.36 -21.31
N GLY A 87 15.17 13.04 -22.47
CA GLY A 87 16.30 13.75 -23.11
C GLY A 87 16.92 14.83 -22.23
N ALA A 88 16.13 15.48 -21.39
CA ALA A 88 16.60 16.50 -20.45
C ALA A 88 17.20 15.92 -19.17
N LEU A 89 16.75 14.73 -18.73
CA LEU A 89 17.26 14.04 -17.54
C LEU A 89 18.59 13.32 -17.79
N VAL A 90 18.82 12.82 -19.01
CA VAL A 90 20.05 12.07 -19.35
C VAL A 90 21.33 12.85 -19.04
N PRO A 91 21.49 14.14 -19.38
CA PRO A 91 22.68 14.92 -18.99
C PRO A 91 22.88 14.98 -17.46
N CYS A 92 21.79 15.00 -16.67
CA CYS A 92 21.86 15.05 -15.21
C CYS A 92 22.48 13.77 -14.60
N LEU A 93 22.54 12.65 -15.31
CA LEU A 93 23.27 11.45 -14.87
C LEU A 93 24.78 11.68 -14.72
N ARG A 94 25.30 12.78 -15.27
CA ARG A 94 26.72 13.19 -15.18
C ARG A 94 26.89 14.51 -14.41
N ASP A 95 25.88 14.93 -13.63
CA ASP A 95 25.98 16.13 -12.79
C ASP A 95 27.18 16.04 -11.83
N ALA A 96 27.78 17.19 -11.53
CA ALA A 96 28.88 17.26 -10.58
C ALA A 96 28.46 16.81 -9.15
N VAL A 97 27.18 16.98 -8.81
CA VAL A 97 26.61 16.65 -7.49
C VAL A 97 25.96 15.28 -7.54
N GLU A 98 26.38 14.37 -6.66
CA GLU A 98 25.90 12.98 -6.65
C GLU A 98 24.39 12.87 -6.45
N GLU A 99 23.83 13.67 -5.55
CA GLU A 99 22.39 13.68 -5.28
C GLU A 99 21.56 14.00 -6.53
N VAL A 100 22.05 14.90 -7.39
CA VAL A 100 21.39 15.23 -8.67
C VAL A 100 21.45 14.03 -9.62
N ARG A 101 22.63 13.36 -9.70
CA ARG A 101 22.76 12.10 -10.48
C ARG A 101 21.79 11.04 -10.02
N ILE A 102 21.69 10.85 -8.69
CA ILE A 102 20.78 9.89 -8.06
C ILE A 102 19.31 10.22 -8.39
N ALA A 103 18.91 11.49 -8.25
CA ALA A 103 17.55 11.93 -8.57
C ALA A 103 17.20 11.70 -10.04
N ALA A 104 18.14 11.98 -10.96
CA ALA A 104 17.95 11.72 -12.39
C ALA A 104 17.81 10.23 -12.71
N ALA A 105 18.69 9.38 -12.16
CA ALA A 105 18.63 7.92 -12.34
C ALA A 105 17.32 7.34 -11.78
N PHE A 106 16.92 7.77 -10.58
CA PHE A 106 15.66 7.37 -9.97
C PHE A 106 14.46 7.75 -10.83
N SER A 107 14.42 9.00 -11.33
CA SER A 107 13.31 9.49 -12.16
C SER A 107 13.23 8.78 -13.50
N LEU A 108 14.37 8.50 -14.15
CA LEU A 108 14.39 7.67 -15.36
C LEU A 108 13.86 6.25 -15.09
N GLY A 109 14.21 5.67 -13.94
CA GLY A 109 13.64 4.41 -13.49
C GLY A 109 12.12 4.48 -13.26
N GLN A 110 11.59 5.57 -12.69
CA GLN A 110 10.15 5.75 -12.47
C GLN A 110 9.38 6.00 -13.77
N ILE A 111 9.98 6.69 -14.75
CA ILE A 111 9.43 6.80 -16.11
C ILE A 111 9.30 5.40 -16.74
N GLY A 112 10.30 4.53 -16.55
CA GLY A 112 10.19 3.08 -16.77
C GLY A 112 10.06 2.66 -18.23
N THR A 113 10.29 3.53 -19.21
CA THR A 113 10.28 3.18 -20.63
C THR A 113 11.61 2.59 -21.08
N VAL A 114 11.59 1.74 -22.11
CA VAL A 114 12.81 1.12 -22.67
C VAL A 114 13.86 2.17 -23.10
N ALA A 115 13.41 3.36 -23.49
CA ALA A 115 14.31 4.46 -23.87
C ALA A 115 15.27 4.89 -22.71
N CYS A 116 14.92 4.58 -21.46
CA CYS A 116 15.76 4.88 -20.29
C CYS A 116 16.91 3.86 -20.11
N GLU A 117 16.81 2.64 -20.67
CA GLU A 117 17.76 1.55 -20.40
C GLU A 117 19.19 1.91 -20.81
N LYS A 118 19.38 2.28 -22.08
CA LYS A 118 20.72 2.56 -22.63
C LYS A 118 21.44 3.70 -21.87
N PRO A 119 20.80 4.86 -21.64
CA PRO A 119 21.44 5.93 -20.83
C PRO A 119 21.83 5.49 -19.41
N LEU A 120 21.03 4.65 -18.76
CA LEU A 120 21.33 4.13 -17.43
C LEU A 120 22.50 3.13 -17.44
N LEU A 121 22.56 2.24 -18.44
CA LEU A 121 23.70 1.33 -18.62
C LEU A 121 25.01 2.09 -18.86
N GLU A 122 24.96 3.17 -19.65
CA GLU A 122 26.13 4.03 -19.92
C GLU A 122 26.53 4.90 -18.72
N ALA A 123 25.62 5.15 -17.79
CA ALA A 123 25.87 5.93 -16.58
C ALA A 123 26.43 5.10 -15.42
N PHE A 124 26.25 3.76 -15.44
CA PHE A 124 26.79 2.89 -14.40
C PHE A 124 28.33 3.00 -14.39
N ASP A 125 28.90 3.39 -13.24
CA ASP A 125 30.36 3.50 -13.08
C ASP A 125 30.97 2.14 -12.70
N ALA A 126 31.35 1.37 -13.72
CA ALA A 126 31.99 0.08 -13.55
C ALA A 126 33.47 0.19 -13.06
N ARG A 127 34.03 1.39 -13.02
CA ARG A 127 35.42 1.65 -12.64
C ARG A 127 35.57 2.22 -11.23
N ASP A 128 34.48 2.24 -10.45
CA ASP A 128 34.45 2.72 -9.07
C ASP A 128 35.22 1.77 -8.11
N SER A 129 36.54 1.66 -8.32
CA SER A 129 37.44 0.83 -7.51
C SER A 129 37.60 1.33 -6.06
N LEU A 130 37.24 2.59 -5.79
CA LEU A 130 37.31 3.21 -4.48
C LEU A 130 35.96 3.26 -3.77
N SER A 131 34.93 2.66 -4.34
CA SER A 131 33.57 2.60 -3.80
C SER A 131 32.95 3.97 -3.48
N GLN A 132 33.33 5.01 -4.24
CA GLN A 132 32.88 6.39 -4.04
C GLN A 132 31.50 6.65 -4.63
N HIS A 133 31.04 5.82 -5.60
CA HIS A 133 29.80 5.99 -6.34
C HIS A 133 28.78 4.87 -6.10
N GLN A 134 28.97 4.08 -5.02
CA GLN A 134 28.08 2.95 -4.73
C GLN A 134 26.59 3.36 -4.58
N ARG A 135 26.31 4.53 -3.97
CA ARG A 135 24.94 5.03 -3.82
C ARG A 135 24.29 5.29 -5.19
N PHE A 136 25.01 5.99 -6.07
CA PHE A 136 24.54 6.25 -7.43
C PHE A 136 24.36 4.95 -8.22
N ASN A 137 25.37 4.09 -8.22
CA ASN A 137 25.34 2.80 -8.90
C ASN A 137 24.16 1.90 -8.43
N ALA A 138 23.87 1.87 -7.14
CA ALA A 138 22.75 1.11 -6.59
C ALA A 138 21.40 1.59 -7.15
N VAL A 139 21.21 2.91 -7.24
CA VAL A 139 19.99 3.49 -7.82
C VAL A 139 19.91 3.24 -9.32
N VAL A 140 21.03 3.31 -10.05
CA VAL A 140 21.10 2.95 -11.47
C VAL A 140 20.70 1.50 -11.70
N LEU A 141 21.19 0.56 -10.86
CA LEU A 141 20.81 -0.85 -10.94
C LEU A 141 19.28 -1.02 -10.78
N GLU A 142 18.68 -0.42 -9.73
CA GLU A 142 17.23 -0.49 -9.54
C GLU A 142 16.46 0.14 -10.70
N ALA A 143 16.94 1.28 -11.23
CA ALA A 143 16.33 1.96 -12.38
C ALA A 143 16.36 1.09 -13.65
N ILE A 144 17.47 0.38 -13.92
CA ILE A 144 17.56 -0.62 -15.00
C ILE A 144 16.51 -1.72 -14.78
N GLY A 145 16.33 -2.18 -13.53
CA GLY A 145 15.28 -3.15 -13.19
C GLY A 145 13.87 -2.70 -13.58
N LYS A 146 13.61 -1.39 -13.52
CA LYS A 146 12.29 -0.80 -13.86
C LYS A 146 12.06 -0.59 -15.36
N CYS A 147 13.11 -0.43 -16.17
CA CYS A 147 12.98 -0.12 -17.62
C CYS A 147 13.67 -1.10 -18.55
N GLY A 148 14.62 -1.91 -18.05
CA GLY A 148 15.48 -2.77 -18.86
C GLY A 148 14.78 -3.97 -19.46
N GLN A 149 15.47 -4.63 -20.38
CA GLN A 149 15.03 -5.81 -21.13
C GLN A 149 15.65 -7.10 -20.56
N LEU A 150 15.20 -8.25 -21.05
CA LEU A 150 15.68 -9.57 -20.61
C LEU A 150 17.22 -9.77 -20.68
N PRO A 151 17.94 -9.24 -21.67
CA PRO A 151 19.42 -9.31 -21.67
C PRO A 151 20.05 -8.64 -20.46
N SER A 152 19.54 -7.47 -20.02
CA SER A 152 20.03 -6.78 -18.83
C SER A 152 19.74 -7.57 -17.56
N LEU A 153 18.56 -8.21 -17.46
CA LEU A 153 18.27 -9.11 -16.33
C LEU A 153 19.29 -10.25 -16.24
N LYS A 154 19.59 -10.93 -17.38
CA LYS A 154 20.57 -12.03 -17.43
C LYS A 154 21.96 -11.55 -17.04
N HIS A 155 22.36 -10.38 -17.54
CA HIS A 155 23.65 -9.78 -17.17
C HIS A 155 23.74 -9.48 -15.68
N LEU A 156 22.73 -8.82 -15.12
CA LEU A 156 22.67 -8.51 -13.68
C LEU A 156 22.69 -9.78 -12.81
N ALA A 157 21.97 -10.81 -13.21
CA ALA A 157 21.96 -12.10 -12.50
C ALA A 157 23.33 -12.80 -12.49
N ALA A 158 24.12 -12.62 -13.57
CA ALA A 158 25.45 -13.20 -13.71
C ALA A 158 26.55 -12.51 -12.87
N ILE A 159 26.29 -11.29 -12.36
CA ILE A 159 27.27 -10.58 -11.52
C ILE A 159 27.42 -11.28 -10.18
N THR A 160 28.60 -11.84 -9.94
CA THR A 160 28.97 -12.55 -8.69
C THR A 160 30.20 -11.94 -8.00
N THR A 161 30.72 -10.84 -8.53
CA THR A 161 31.97 -10.22 -8.09
C THR A 161 31.81 -9.32 -6.87
N TYR A 162 30.59 -8.85 -6.55
CA TYR A 162 30.34 -8.02 -5.38
C TYR A 162 30.64 -8.76 -4.08
N GLN A 163 31.38 -8.10 -3.19
CA GLN A 163 31.75 -8.62 -1.88
C GLN A 163 30.67 -8.30 -0.84
N PRO A 164 30.61 -9.00 0.29
CA PRO A 164 29.66 -8.66 1.37
C PRO A 164 29.75 -7.22 1.89
N THR A 165 30.88 -6.57 1.70
CA THR A 165 31.12 -5.16 2.04
C THR A 165 30.47 -4.19 1.06
N ASP A 166 30.15 -4.61 -0.16
CA ASP A 166 29.49 -3.80 -1.19
C ASP A 166 27.97 -3.77 -0.96
N THR A 167 27.58 -3.32 0.25
CA THR A 167 26.20 -3.44 0.76
C THR A 167 25.17 -2.82 -0.16
N LEU A 168 25.45 -1.62 -0.67
CA LEU A 168 24.53 -0.89 -1.55
C LEU A 168 24.41 -1.52 -2.95
N LEU A 169 25.54 -2.03 -3.50
CA LEU A 169 25.53 -2.68 -4.80
C LEU A 169 24.78 -4.03 -4.75
N LEU A 170 24.98 -4.81 -3.67
CA LEU A 170 24.25 -6.05 -3.45
C LEU A 170 22.73 -5.80 -3.30
N GLU A 171 22.35 -4.77 -2.55
CA GLU A 171 20.96 -4.36 -2.43
C GLU A 171 20.41 -3.87 -3.77
N GLY A 172 21.14 -3.01 -4.48
CA GLY A 172 20.76 -2.52 -5.80
C GLY A 172 20.58 -3.62 -6.82
N GLN A 173 21.46 -4.64 -6.84
CA GLN A 173 21.33 -5.83 -7.67
C GLN A 173 20.05 -6.61 -7.35
N CYS A 174 19.77 -6.85 -6.06
CA CYS A 174 18.57 -7.56 -5.65
C CYS A 174 17.30 -6.76 -5.96
N ARG A 175 17.31 -5.44 -5.74
CA ARG A 175 16.21 -4.54 -6.13
C ARG A 175 15.97 -4.58 -7.64
N ALA A 176 17.02 -4.51 -8.46
CA ALA A 176 16.91 -4.58 -9.90
C ALA A 176 16.23 -5.89 -10.36
N ILE A 177 16.71 -7.05 -9.90
CA ILE A 177 16.13 -8.35 -10.25
C ILE A 177 14.67 -8.44 -9.77
N TYR A 178 14.36 -7.89 -8.58
CA TYR A 178 13.00 -7.81 -8.06
C TYR A 178 12.08 -6.97 -8.96
N ARG A 179 12.56 -5.79 -9.45
CA ARG A 179 11.79 -4.92 -10.37
C ARG A 179 11.50 -5.61 -11.70
N PHE A 180 12.45 -6.37 -12.24
CA PHE A 180 12.18 -7.22 -13.41
C PHE A 180 11.05 -8.23 -13.13
N GLY A 181 11.10 -8.91 -11.97
CA GLY A 181 10.06 -9.85 -11.56
C GLY A 181 8.68 -9.21 -11.43
N GLN A 182 8.58 -7.98 -10.93
CA GLN A 182 7.33 -7.21 -10.88
C GLN A 182 6.77 -6.92 -12.28
N ARG A 183 7.63 -6.79 -13.28
CA ARG A 183 7.27 -6.60 -14.70
C ARG A 183 7.04 -7.92 -15.44
N LYS A 184 6.99 -9.05 -14.73
CA LYS A 184 6.86 -10.41 -15.27
C LYS A 184 8.01 -10.82 -16.21
N LEU A 185 9.16 -10.21 -16.05
CA LEU A 185 10.40 -10.61 -16.72
C LEU A 185 11.20 -11.46 -15.74
N THR A 186 11.31 -12.76 -16.04
CA THR A 186 11.97 -13.74 -15.17
C THR A 186 13.00 -14.57 -15.97
N ASP A 187 13.99 -15.08 -15.24
CA ASP A 187 15.00 -15.99 -15.80
C ASP A 187 15.46 -16.98 -14.72
N ALA A 188 15.76 -18.21 -15.08
CA ALA A 188 16.17 -19.24 -14.14
C ALA A 188 17.47 -18.87 -13.40
N THR A 189 18.43 -18.23 -14.10
CA THR A 189 19.68 -17.76 -13.50
C THR A 189 19.41 -16.67 -12.46
N ALA A 190 18.48 -15.74 -12.75
CA ALA A 190 18.08 -14.70 -11.82
C ALA A 190 17.42 -15.30 -10.57
N THR A 191 16.55 -16.28 -10.73
CA THR A 191 15.94 -17.00 -9.60
C THR A 191 16.99 -17.73 -8.77
N ALA A 192 17.90 -18.45 -9.40
CA ALA A 192 19.02 -19.13 -8.70
C ALA A 192 19.92 -18.13 -7.96
N ARG A 193 20.23 -16.97 -8.58
CA ARG A 193 20.99 -15.90 -7.93
C ARG A 193 20.28 -15.40 -6.67
N MET A 194 18.97 -15.15 -6.71
CA MET A 194 18.20 -14.66 -5.56
C MET A 194 18.12 -15.70 -4.44
N VAL A 195 18.02 -16.99 -4.78
CA VAL A 195 18.13 -18.08 -3.78
C VAL A 195 19.52 -18.09 -3.13
N ALA A 196 20.58 -17.98 -3.90
CA ALA A 196 21.95 -17.92 -3.38
C ALA A 196 22.18 -16.70 -2.47
N MET A 197 21.62 -15.52 -2.85
CA MET A 197 21.70 -14.29 -2.04
C MET A 197 21.04 -14.47 -0.67
N VAL A 198 19.81 -14.99 -0.63
CA VAL A 198 19.10 -15.14 0.64
C VAL A 198 19.69 -16.24 1.52
N ALA A 199 20.28 -17.26 0.93
CA ALA A 199 20.90 -18.39 1.66
C ALA A 199 22.27 -18.07 2.27
N ASN A 200 22.95 -17.03 1.80
CA ASN A 200 24.26 -16.63 2.31
C ASN A 200 24.12 -15.57 3.42
N GLU A 201 24.38 -15.96 4.65
CA GLU A 201 24.30 -15.09 5.83
C GLU A 201 25.32 -13.92 5.83
N ARG A 202 26.38 -14.00 5.03
CA ARG A 202 27.36 -12.91 4.88
C ARG A 202 26.80 -11.75 4.04
N ILE A 203 25.76 -12.00 3.25
CA ILE A 203 25.10 -10.96 2.47
C ILE A 203 24.31 -10.05 3.42
N PRO A 204 24.41 -8.73 3.27
CA PRO A 204 23.68 -7.76 4.09
C PRO A 204 22.17 -8.01 4.10
N GLU A 205 21.54 -7.77 5.25
CA GLU A 205 20.10 -8.03 5.43
C GLU A 205 19.21 -7.32 4.42
N PRO A 206 19.43 -6.03 4.04
CA PRO A 206 18.60 -5.37 3.01
C PRO A 206 18.61 -6.11 1.67
N ALA A 207 19.77 -6.59 1.22
CA ALA A 207 19.87 -7.38 -0.01
C ALA A 207 19.16 -8.76 0.14
N ARG A 208 19.34 -9.43 1.27
CA ARG A 208 18.65 -10.71 1.57
C ARG A 208 17.14 -10.53 1.63
N MET A 209 16.66 -9.43 2.23
CA MET A 209 15.24 -9.08 2.31
C MET A 209 14.66 -8.86 0.90
N MET A 210 15.37 -8.14 0.03
CA MET A 210 14.94 -7.96 -1.36
C MET A 210 14.95 -9.25 -2.15
N ALA A 211 15.95 -10.10 -1.98
CA ALA A 211 16.01 -11.43 -2.58
C ALA A 211 14.85 -12.32 -2.14
N ALA A 212 14.54 -12.34 -0.83
CA ALA A 212 13.40 -13.06 -0.29
C ALA A 212 12.06 -12.53 -0.83
N ASN A 213 11.91 -11.20 -0.97
CA ASN A 213 10.71 -10.60 -1.57
C ASN A 213 10.55 -10.94 -3.07
N TYR A 214 11.64 -11.04 -3.82
CA TYR A 214 11.58 -11.57 -5.19
C TYR A 214 10.97 -12.98 -5.21
N LEU A 215 11.50 -13.88 -4.38
CA LEU A 215 11.01 -15.27 -4.28
C LEU A 215 9.55 -15.33 -3.81
N ALA A 216 9.14 -14.40 -2.94
CA ALA A 216 7.79 -14.32 -2.40
C ALA A 216 6.76 -13.78 -3.40
N ARG A 217 7.10 -12.77 -4.19
CA ARG A 217 6.13 -11.93 -4.91
C ARG A 217 6.16 -12.06 -6.43
N THR A 218 7.26 -12.54 -7.03
CA THR A 218 7.32 -12.76 -8.48
C THR A 218 6.41 -13.93 -8.88
N GLU A 219 5.48 -13.72 -9.81
CA GLU A 219 4.43 -14.70 -10.12
C GLU A 219 4.98 -15.94 -10.84
N ASP A 220 5.72 -15.77 -11.89
CA ASP A 220 6.09 -16.82 -12.85
C ASP A 220 7.41 -17.54 -12.49
N ILE A 221 7.63 -17.79 -11.18
CA ILE A 221 8.76 -18.56 -10.69
C ILE A 221 8.30 -19.74 -9.83
N ALA A 222 8.96 -20.86 -9.95
CA ALA A 222 8.76 -22.05 -9.11
C ALA A 222 10.12 -22.61 -8.70
N PRO A 223 10.65 -22.26 -7.52
CA PRO A 223 11.90 -22.84 -7.02
C PRO A 223 11.81 -24.37 -6.96
N ASP A 224 12.84 -25.05 -7.44
CA ASP A 224 12.90 -26.51 -7.40
C ASP A 224 13.19 -27.05 -5.99
N SER A 225 13.26 -28.38 -5.84
CA SER A 225 13.49 -29.02 -4.53
C SER A 225 14.85 -28.65 -3.91
N ALA A 226 15.90 -28.49 -4.70
CA ALA A 226 17.22 -28.12 -4.21
C ALA A 226 17.23 -26.66 -3.72
N GLN A 227 16.62 -25.77 -4.49
CA GLN A 227 16.41 -24.36 -4.12
C GLN A 227 15.53 -24.24 -2.87
N ALA A 228 14.47 -25.04 -2.78
CA ALA A 228 13.58 -25.07 -1.60
C ALA A 228 14.34 -25.51 -0.34
N VAL A 229 15.27 -26.47 -0.44
CA VAL A 229 16.14 -26.84 0.68
C VAL A 229 17.02 -25.67 1.12
N GLN A 230 17.63 -24.94 0.19
CA GLN A 230 18.45 -23.75 0.52
C GLN A 230 17.61 -22.67 1.20
N MET A 231 16.40 -22.40 0.68
CA MET A 231 15.45 -21.44 1.28
C MET A 231 14.99 -21.89 2.67
N ALA A 232 14.77 -23.20 2.89
CA ALA A 232 14.38 -23.74 4.19
C ALA A 232 15.49 -23.57 5.23
N VAL A 233 16.75 -23.82 4.86
CA VAL A 233 17.92 -23.56 5.71
C VAL A 233 18.01 -22.06 6.04
N ALA A 234 17.84 -21.19 5.04
CA ALA A 234 17.85 -19.73 5.23
C ALA A 234 16.71 -19.26 6.18
N LEU A 235 15.50 -19.84 6.07
CA LEU A 235 14.39 -19.54 6.97
C LEU A 235 14.74 -19.82 8.43
N VAL A 236 15.36 -20.97 8.71
CA VAL A 236 15.74 -21.35 10.09
C VAL A 236 16.89 -20.49 10.63
N ARG A 237 17.85 -20.14 9.78
CA ARG A 237 19.01 -19.36 10.18
C ARG A 237 18.75 -17.88 10.37
N ALA A 238 17.74 -17.31 9.70
CA ALA A 238 17.38 -15.90 9.77
C ALA A 238 16.68 -15.51 11.10
N VAL A 239 17.19 -16.00 12.25
CA VAL A 239 16.51 -15.85 13.57
C VAL A 239 16.24 -14.39 13.91
N ASN A 240 17.18 -13.49 13.64
CA ASN A 240 17.07 -12.07 13.97
C ASN A 240 16.43 -11.23 12.86
N SER A 241 15.94 -11.86 11.78
CA SER A 241 15.39 -11.18 10.61
C SER A 241 13.96 -11.68 10.30
N PRO A 242 12.95 -11.29 11.09
CA PRO A 242 11.57 -11.73 10.85
C PRO A 242 11.07 -11.36 9.45
N ASP A 243 11.50 -10.22 8.90
CA ASP A 243 11.10 -9.75 7.57
C ASP A 243 11.62 -10.67 6.46
N VAL A 244 12.84 -11.18 6.58
CA VAL A 244 13.39 -12.21 5.68
C VAL A 244 12.62 -13.53 5.84
N ARG A 245 12.34 -13.97 7.09
CA ARG A 245 11.56 -15.20 7.34
C ARG A 245 10.14 -15.13 6.75
N MET A 246 9.46 -13.99 6.90
CA MET A 246 8.14 -13.78 6.31
C MET A 246 8.12 -14.00 4.80
N ALA A 247 9.07 -13.37 4.11
CA ALA A 247 9.17 -13.46 2.67
C ALA A 247 9.57 -14.88 2.24
N LEU A 248 10.54 -15.51 2.93
CA LEU A 248 10.93 -16.90 2.66
C LEU A 248 9.78 -17.88 2.85
N ALA A 249 8.98 -17.75 3.90
CA ALA A 249 7.81 -18.61 4.12
C ALA A 249 6.87 -18.58 2.90
N LYS A 250 6.58 -17.39 2.39
CA LYS A 250 5.74 -17.20 1.20
C LYS A 250 6.39 -17.78 -0.07
N GLY A 251 7.71 -17.59 -0.25
CA GLY A 251 8.47 -18.15 -1.36
C GLY A 251 8.50 -19.68 -1.34
N LEU A 252 8.67 -20.28 -0.17
CA LEU A 252 8.61 -21.73 0.02
C LEU A 252 7.24 -22.30 -0.38
N GLY A 253 6.15 -21.62 -0.05
CA GLY A 253 4.80 -22.02 -0.48
C GLY A 253 4.68 -22.13 -2.00
N LYS A 254 5.38 -21.27 -2.77
CA LYS A 254 5.36 -21.31 -4.23
C LYS A 254 6.06 -22.53 -4.82
N SER A 255 7.10 -23.05 -4.16
CA SER A 255 7.84 -24.21 -4.65
C SER A 255 7.00 -25.49 -4.66
N ARG A 256 6.00 -25.60 -3.79
CA ARG A 256 5.12 -26.79 -3.62
C ARG A 256 5.89 -28.12 -3.45
N THR A 257 7.12 -28.07 -2.96
CA THR A 257 7.99 -29.23 -2.80
C THR A 257 7.86 -29.86 -1.41
N GLY A 258 8.23 -31.15 -1.29
CA GLY A 258 8.25 -31.84 0.00
C GLY A 258 9.13 -31.15 1.06
N PRO A 259 10.37 -30.74 0.74
CA PRO A 259 11.19 -29.98 1.66
C PRO A 259 10.56 -28.69 2.17
N ALA A 260 9.85 -27.94 1.30
CA ALA A 260 9.14 -26.74 1.70
C ALA A 260 7.99 -27.03 2.65
N PHE A 261 7.17 -28.06 2.37
CA PHE A 261 6.12 -28.52 3.28
C PHE A 261 6.69 -28.93 4.64
N GLY A 262 7.74 -29.74 4.65
CA GLY A 262 8.35 -30.26 5.88
C GLY A 262 8.84 -29.15 6.82
N ILE A 263 9.51 -28.11 6.28
CA ILE A 263 9.98 -27.00 7.11
C ILE A 263 8.83 -26.08 7.57
N LEU A 264 7.89 -25.73 6.70
CA LEU A 264 6.75 -24.86 7.05
C LEU A 264 5.89 -25.52 8.15
N SER A 265 5.62 -26.83 8.04
CA SER A 265 4.84 -27.59 9.03
C SER A 265 5.53 -27.66 10.40
N LYS A 266 6.86 -27.69 10.43
CA LYS A 266 7.64 -27.67 11.66
C LYS A 266 7.68 -26.27 12.29
N VAL A 267 8.00 -25.24 11.48
CA VAL A 267 8.23 -23.88 11.97
C VAL A 267 6.96 -23.22 12.47
N ILE A 268 5.78 -23.52 11.90
CA ILE A 268 4.51 -22.93 12.34
C ILE A 268 4.21 -23.16 13.85
N GLY A 269 4.73 -24.26 14.41
CA GLY A 269 4.56 -24.60 15.82
C GLY A 269 5.50 -23.87 16.78
N THR A 270 6.67 -23.41 16.30
CA THR A 270 7.74 -22.83 17.12
C THR A 270 7.98 -21.35 16.86
N GLU A 271 7.49 -20.81 15.75
CA GLU A 271 7.62 -19.40 15.39
C GLU A 271 6.96 -18.49 16.43
N GLN A 272 7.60 -17.35 16.74
CA GLN A 272 7.07 -16.38 17.69
C GLN A 272 6.52 -15.14 17.01
N ASP A 273 7.07 -14.74 15.86
CA ASP A 273 6.59 -13.56 15.14
C ASP A 273 5.27 -13.87 14.45
N TRP A 274 4.22 -13.14 14.83
CA TRP A 274 2.87 -13.33 14.31
C TRP A 274 2.78 -13.14 12.78
N ARG A 275 3.61 -12.26 12.21
CA ARG A 275 3.63 -11.96 10.78
C ARG A 275 4.20 -13.15 9.99
N VAL A 276 5.24 -13.78 10.52
CA VAL A 276 5.80 -15.01 9.95
C VAL A 276 4.78 -16.14 10.01
N LYS A 277 4.07 -16.32 11.14
CA LYS A 277 3.00 -17.33 11.25
C LYS A 277 1.89 -17.11 10.22
N CYS A 278 1.40 -15.87 10.04
CA CYS A 278 0.40 -15.56 9.01
C CYS A 278 0.91 -15.93 7.61
N ASN A 279 2.17 -15.65 7.29
CA ASN A 279 2.74 -16.03 6.00
C ASN A 279 2.94 -17.54 5.83
N ILE A 280 3.24 -18.27 6.90
CA ILE A 280 3.28 -19.74 6.86
C ILE A 280 1.89 -20.30 6.59
N ILE A 281 0.83 -19.79 7.24
CA ILE A 281 -0.57 -20.22 6.98
C ILE A 281 -0.90 -20.00 5.50
N ASN A 282 -0.60 -18.84 4.95
CA ASN A 282 -0.83 -18.51 3.55
C ASN A 282 0.02 -19.37 2.59
N ALA A 283 1.23 -19.76 2.99
CA ALA A 283 2.10 -20.64 2.23
C ALA A 283 1.58 -22.08 2.23
N LEU A 284 1.11 -22.56 3.38
CA LEU A 284 0.53 -23.90 3.52
C LEU A 284 -0.75 -24.07 2.67
N ALA A 285 -1.46 -22.98 2.36
CA ALA A 285 -2.58 -23.00 1.42
C ALA A 285 -2.23 -23.44 -0.03
N LYS A 286 -0.95 -23.60 -0.34
CA LYS A 286 -0.46 -24.10 -1.64
C LYS A 286 -0.24 -25.62 -1.68
N PHE A 287 -0.41 -26.28 -0.55
CA PHE A 287 -0.26 -27.71 -0.38
C PHE A 287 -1.61 -28.40 -0.25
N ASP A 288 -1.61 -29.74 -0.24
CA ASP A 288 -2.82 -30.52 -0.12
C ASP A 288 -3.59 -30.21 1.17
N TYR A 289 -4.90 -30.00 1.06
CA TYR A 289 -5.77 -29.60 2.16
C TYR A 289 -5.75 -30.59 3.33
N ASP A 290 -5.81 -31.91 3.06
CA ASP A 290 -5.86 -32.93 4.10
C ASP A 290 -4.60 -32.95 4.94
N THR A 291 -3.48 -32.68 4.29
CA THR A 291 -2.17 -32.62 4.93
C THR A 291 -2.00 -31.42 5.86
N VAL A 292 -2.61 -30.27 5.50
CA VAL A 292 -2.39 -29.02 6.23
C VAL A 292 -3.51 -28.66 7.21
N ARG A 293 -4.72 -29.14 7.01
CA ARG A 293 -5.92 -28.69 7.75
C ARG A 293 -5.78 -28.72 9.27
N THR A 294 -5.20 -29.78 9.82
CA THR A 294 -5.02 -29.93 11.28
C THR A 294 -4.07 -28.87 11.86
N LEU A 295 -3.00 -28.53 11.12
CA LEU A 295 -2.09 -27.46 11.51
C LEU A 295 -2.82 -26.10 11.55
N ILE A 296 -3.72 -25.87 10.59
CA ILE A 296 -4.46 -24.60 10.49
C ILE A 296 -5.57 -24.54 11.54
N PHE A 297 -6.30 -25.64 11.80
CA PHE A 297 -7.31 -25.70 12.87
C PHE A 297 -6.70 -25.31 14.23
N ALA A 298 -5.49 -25.77 14.53
CA ALA A 298 -4.81 -25.40 15.76
C ALA A 298 -4.51 -23.90 15.87
N ARG A 299 -4.41 -23.17 14.76
CA ARG A 299 -4.15 -21.71 14.73
C ARG A 299 -5.39 -20.85 14.92
N LEU A 300 -6.59 -21.40 14.83
CA LEU A 300 -7.84 -20.70 15.17
C LEU A 300 -7.87 -20.22 16.62
N PHE A 301 -7.17 -20.93 17.49
CA PHE A 301 -7.09 -20.66 18.94
C PHE A 301 -5.81 -19.93 19.34
N ASP A 302 -5.07 -19.37 18.37
CA ASP A 302 -3.89 -18.56 18.68
C ASP A 302 -4.33 -17.27 19.41
N PRO A 303 -3.67 -16.88 20.52
CA PRO A 303 -4.02 -15.68 21.25
C PRO A 303 -3.90 -14.38 20.42
N ASN A 304 -3.08 -14.41 19.37
CA ASN A 304 -3.00 -13.28 18.45
C ASN A 304 -4.16 -13.36 17.43
N VAL A 305 -5.04 -12.35 17.48
CA VAL A 305 -6.25 -12.28 16.65
C VAL A 305 -5.95 -12.27 15.14
N GLN A 306 -4.79 -11.74 14.72
CA GLN A 306 -4.41 -11.72 13.30
C GLN A 306 -4.09 -13.13 12.79
N ILE A 307 -3.46 -13.96 13.63
CA ILE A 307 -3.19 -15.37 13.31
C ILE A 307 -4.49 -16.16 13.25
N ALA A 308 -5.34 -16.04 14.28
CA ALA A 308 -6.62 -16.74 14.34
C ALA A 308 -7.53 -16.35 13.15
N ARG A 309 -7.57 -15.08 12.80
CA ARG A 309 -8.29 -14.56 11.62
C ARG A 309 -7.71 -15.12 10.32
N THR A 310 -6.39 -15.10 10.14
CA THR A 310 -5.74 -15.67 8.94
C THR A 310 -6.04 -17.16 8.79
N ALA A 311 -6.08 -17.91 9.90
CA ALA A 311 -6.46 -19.33 9.91
C ALA A 311 -7.93 -19.53 9.51
N ALA A 312 -8.84 -18.68 9.99
CA ALA A 312 -10.25 -18.77 9.59
C ALA A 312 -10.46 -18.39 8.11
N GLU A 313 -9.75 -17.38 7.61
CA GLU A 313 -9.76 -16.98 6.20
C GLU A 313 -9.21 -18.09 5.28
N PHE A 314 -8.25 -18.89 5.75
CA PHE A 314 -7.79 -20.08 5.03
C PHE A 314 -8.96 -21.02 4.70
N PHE A 315 -9.88 -21.29 5.63
CA PHE A 315 -11.02 -22.19 5.40
C PHE A 315 -12.06 -21.59 4.46
N ILE A 316 -12.19 -20.26 4.39
CA ILE A 316 -13.02 -19.63 3.36
C ILE A 316 -12.46 -19.93 1.96
N ALA A 317 -11.16 -19.83 1.80
CA ALA A 317 -10.52 -19.98 0.49
C ALA A 317 -10.34 -21.44 0.06
N ASN A 318 -9.92 -22.32 0.99
CA ASN A 318 -9.41 -23.66 0.72
C ASN A 318 -10.24 -24.78 1.37
N GLY A 319 -11.29 -24.47 2.12
CA GLY A 319 -12.13 -25.43 2.81
C GLY A 319 -12.75 -26.47 1.87
N GLN A 320 -13.33 -27.49 2.46
CA GLN A 320 -13.93 -28.64 1.75
C GLN A 320 -15.36 -28.92 2.24
N ILE A 321 -16.19 -29.46 1.36
CA ILE A 321 -17.60 -29.80 1.68
C ILE A 321 -17.69 -30.72 2.91
N ARG A 322 -16.83 -31.72 3.01
CA ARG A 322 -16.85 -32.69 4.12
C ARG A 322 -16.56 -32.09 5.50
N ASP A 323 -15.84 -30.94 5.56
CA ASP A 323 -15.53 -30.26 6.80
C ASP A 323 -16.43 -29.02 7.02
N SER A 324 -17.35 -28.76 6.10
CA SER A 324 -18.18 -27.54 6.11
C SER A 324 -19.06 -27.41 7.35
N ASP A 325 -19.60 -28.54 7.84
CA ASP A 325 -20.38 -28.56 9.07
C ASP A 325 -19.50 -28.35 10.32
N TYR A 326 -18.24 -28.77 10.28
CA TYR A 326 -17.32 -28.62 11.40
C TYR A 326 -16.92 -27.14 11.63
N TYR A 327 -16.81 -26.30 10.59
CA TYR A 327 -16.41 -24.91 10.76
C TYR A 327 -17.39 -24.12 11.65
N TRP A 328 -18.70 -24.21 11.41
CA TRP A 328 -19.67 -23.48 12.22
C TRP A 328 -19.84 -24.08 13.62
N ARG A 329 -19.63 -25.41 13.79
CA ARG A 329 -19.63 -26.02 15.10
C ARG A 329 -18.52 -25.51 15.97
N ILE A 330 -17.29 -25.40 15.45
CA ILE A 330 -16.17 -24.77 16.16
C ILE A 330 -16.56 -23.36 16.63
N ALA A 331 -17.11 -22.52 15.74
CA ALA A 331 -17.49 -21.17 16.09
C ALA A 331 -18.58 -21.12 17.18
N ARG A 332 -19.57 -22.05 17.15
CA ARG A 332 -20.64 -22.13 18.13
C ARG A 332 -20.17 -22.65 19.49
N GLU A 333 -19.34 -23.68 19.50
CA GLU A 333 -18.88 -24.34 20.71
C GLU A 333 -17.78 -23.57 21.44
N ASN A 334 -17.12 -22.62 20.77
CA ASN A 334 -16.05 -21.81 21.31
C ASN A 334 -16.43 -20.31 21.31
N ALA A 335 -17.37 -19.95 22.20
CA ALA A 335 -17.84 -18.56 22.33
C ALA A 335 -16.75 -17.52 22.62
N ASN A 336 -15.59 -17.96 23.12
CA ASN A 336 -14.43 -17.10 23.41
C ASN A 336 -13.61 -16.71 22.16
N LEU A 337 -13.89 -17.32 20.99
CA LEU A 337 -13.25 -16.88 19.75
C LEU A 337 -13.67 -15.44 19.43
N PRO A 338 -12.75 -14.58 18.98
CA PRO A 338 -13.07 -13.23 18.53
C PRO A 338 -14.19 -13.23 17.48
N LEU A 339 -15.14 -12.28 17.58
CA LEU A 339 -16.29 -12.22 16.68
C LEU A 339 -15.90 -12.24 15.19
N PRO A 340 -14.85 -11.53 14.71
CA PRO A 340 -14.41 -11.63 13.31
C PRO A 340 -13.98 -13.05 12.90
N VAL A 341 -13.39 -13.84 13.82
CA VAL A 341 -13.01 -15.23 13.58
C VAL A 341 -14.26 -16.12 13.48
N GLN A 342 -15.23 -15.92 14.38
CA GLN A 342 -16.53 -16.65 14.31
C GLN A 342 -17.23 -16.38 12.98
N ILE A 343 -17.37 -15.09 12.57
CA ILE A 343 -18.00 -14.72 11.30
C ILE A 343 -17.28 -15.37 10.11
N ALA A 344 -15.94 -15.42 10.13
CA ALA A 344 -15.15 -16.05 9.07
C ALA A 344 -15.38 -17.56 9.00
N LEU A 345 -15.52 -18.24 10.13
CA LEU A 345 -15.86 -19.70 10.18
C LEU A 345 -17.28 -19.95 9.69
N PHE A 346 -18.25 -19.12 10.10
CA PHE A 346 -19.62 -19.21 9.55
C PHE A 346 -19.63 -18.92 8.04
N ARG A 347 -18.81 -17.99 7.56
CA ARG A 347 -18.62 -17.72 6.13
C ARG A 347 -18.06 -18.94 5.40
N ALA A 348 -17.04 -19.60 5.96
CA ALA A 348 -16.46 -20.81 5.40
C ALA A 348 -17.53 -21.92 5.30
N SER A 349 -18.30 -22.14 6.36
CA SER A 349 -19.44 -23.06 6.31
C SER A 349 -20.45 -22.68 5.23
N ASN A 350 -20.86 -21.41 5.20
CA ASN A 350 -21.87 -20.96 4.25
C ASN A 350 -21.42 -21.11 2.78
N LYS A 351 -20.11 -21.03 2.53
CA LYS A 351 -19.53 -21.27 1.21
C LYS A 351 -19.55 -22.75 0.81
N TRP A 352 -19.16 -23.63 1.72
CA TRP A 352 -18.91 -25.05 1.41
C TRP A 352 -20.07 -26.00 1.69
N LEU A 353 -20.99 -25.66 2.62
CA LEU A 353 -22.20 -26.42 2.86
C LEU A 353 -23.08 -26.51 1.60
N SER A 354 -23.54 -27.72 1.30
CA SER A 354 -24.47 -27.93 0.23
C SER A 354 -25.91 -27.64 0.68
N GLY A 355 -26.58 -26.71 0.02
CA GLY A 355 -28.00 -26.42 0.27
C GLY A 355 -28.93 -27.57 -0.16
N LYS A 356 -28.44 -28.58 -0.89
CA LYS A 356 -29.22 -29.76 -1.33
C LYS A 356 -29.09 -30.93 -0.40
N THR A 357 -27.87 -31.21 0.08
CA THR A 357 -27.60 -32.39 0.94
C THR A 357 -27.65 -32.05 2.43
N GLU A 358 -27.47 -30.80 2.81
CA GLU A 358 -27.42 -30.33 4.20
C GLU A 358 -28.24 -29.04 4.39
N PRO A 359 -29.56 -29.06 4.03
CA PRO A 359 -30.38 -27.85 4.05
C PRO A 359 -30.55 -27.28 5.46
N GLU A 360 -30.71 -28.14 6.49
CA GLU A 360 -30.88 -27.69 7.87
C GLU A 360 -29.66 -26.97 8.42
N SER A 361 -28.45 -27.51 8.21
CA SER A 361 -27.20 -26.85 8.59
C SER A 361 -27.02 -25.52 7.83
N LYS A 362 -27.37 -25.49 6.54
CA LYS A 362 -27.31 -24.29 5.70
C LYS A 362 -28.24 -23.20 6.23
N ASP A 363 -29.48 -23.56 6.56
CA ASP A 363 -30.47 -22.63 7.11
C ASP A 363 -30.05 -22.12 8.49
N PHE A 364 -29.53 -23.01 9.35
CA PHE A 364 -28.99 -22.62 10.65
C PHE A 364 -27.82 -21.61 10.51
N VAL A 365 -26.85 -21.86 9.63
CA VAL A 365 -25.72 -20.99 9.40
C VAL A 365 -26.20 -19.60 8.94
N ASN A 366 -27.13 -19.54 7.99
CA ASN A 366 -27.68 -18.29 7.52
C ASN A 366 -28.49 -17.55 8.59
N TYR A 367 -29.27 -18.29 9.40
CA TYR A 367 -29.99 -17.73 10.53
C TYR A 367 -29.01 -17.08 11.53
N ARG A 368 -27.95 -17.78 11.92
CA ARG A 368 -26.93 -17.26 12.84
C ARG A 368 -26.20 -16.04 12.31
N LEU A 369 -25.83 -16.03 11.03
CA LEU A 369 -25.21 -14.86 10.41
C LEU A 369 -26.12 -13.63 10.43
N ARG A 370 -27.44 -13.81 10.24
CA ARG A 370 -28.43 -12.73 10.38
C ARG A 370 -28.53 -12.23 11.82
N GLU A 371 -28.54 -13.14 12.81
CA GLU A 371 -28.52 -12.76 14.22
C GLU A 371 -27.23 -11.99 14.57
N MET A 372 -26.07 -12.49 14.14
CA MET A 372 -24.78 -11.81 14.36
C MET A 372 -24.79 -10.41 13.75
N PHE A 373 -25.36 -10.24 12.55
CA PHE A 373 -25.54 -8.93 11.95
C PHE A 373 -26.36 -7.98 12.83
N VAL A 374 -27.50 -8.46 13.34
CA VAL A 374 -28.41 -7.64 14.17
C VAL A 374 -27.75 -7.26 15.51
N GLN A 375 -26.99 -8.19 16.09
CA GLN A 375 -26.36 -8.02 17.42
C GLN A 375 -25.05 -7.23 17.37
N ALA A 376 -24.35 -7.22 16.21
CA ALA A 376 -23.05 -6.58 16.07
C ALA A 376 -23.14 -5.06 16.19
N LYS A 377 -22.45 -4.52 17.19
CA LYS A 377 -22.33 -3.07 17.40
C LYS A 377 -21.36 -2.42 16.40
N ASN A 378 -20.28 -3.13 16.08
CA ASN A 378 -19.29 -2.67 15.12
C ASN A 378 -19.83 -2.78 13.68
N PRO A 379 -19.90 -1.70 12.90
CA PRO A 379 -20.42 -1.74 11.52
C PRO A 379 -19.58 -2.63 10.59
N TYR A 380 -18.30 -2.82 10.86
CA TYR A 380 -17.42 -3.69 10.05
C TYR A 380 -17.72 -5.18 10.30
N ASP A 381 -18.16 -5.56 11.51
CA ASP A 381 -18.64 -6.91 11.76
C ASP A 381 -19.99 -7.16 11.04
N ARG A 382 -20.88 -6.14 11.02
CA ARG A 382 -22.11 -6.23 10.20
C ARG A 382 -21.79 -6.38 8.71
N ALA A 383 -20.83 -5.58 8.19
CA ALA A 383 -20.34 -5.70 6.83
C ALA A 383 -19.77 -7.10 6.53
N ALA A 384 -19.00 -7.68 7.44
CA ALA A 384 -18.47 -9.03 7.32
C ALA A 384 -19.58 -10.09 7.30
N CYS A 385 -20.67 -9.91 8.08
CA CYS A 385 -21.84 -10.80 8.04
C CYS A 385 -22.53 -10.75 6.66
N LEU A 386 -22.64 -9.57 6.02
CA LEU A 386 -23.22 -9.47 4.66
C LEU A 386 -22.38 -10.22 3.64
N ALA A 387 -21.05 -10.07 3.70
CA ALA A 387 -20.13 -10.82 2.85
C ALA A 387 -20.24 -12.35 3.09
N ALA A 388 -20.45 -12.77 4.34
CA ALA A 388 -20.66 -14.16 4.69
C ALA A 388 -22.02 -14.70 4.18
N LEU A 389 -23.08 -13.92 4.25
CA LEU A 389 -24.40 -14.27 3.72
C LEU A 389 -24.40 -14.39 2.18
N ALA A 390 -23.61 -13.58 1.48
CA ALA A 390 -23.47 -13.60 0.03
C ALA A 390 -22.91 -14.93 -0.53
N GLU A 391 -22.26 -15.76 0.32
CA GLU A 391 -21.81 -17.10 -0.10
C GLU A 391 -23.02 -18.00 -0.47
N PHE A 392 -24.20 -17.78 0.13
CA PHE A 392 -25.46 -18.41 -0.26
C PHE A 392 -26.35 -17.41 -1.00
N SER A 393 -26.35 -17.45 -2.32
CA SER A 393 -26.94 -16.40 -3.17
C SER A 393 -28.43 -16.13 -2.93
N TRP A 394 -29.20 -17.05 -2.36
CA TRP A 394 -30.60 -16.80 -1.98
C TRP A 394 -30.78 -15.72 -0.91
N GLN A 395 -29.67 -15.29 -0.25
CA GLN A 395 -29.70 -14.20 0.73
C GLN A 395 -29.77 -12.79 0.09
N TYR A 396 -29.73 -12.67 -1.23
CA TYR A 396 -29.61 -11.39 -1.92
C TYR A 396 -30.69 -10.37 -1.54
N ARG A 397 -31.94 -10.81 -1.31
CA ARG A 397 -33.02 -9.91 -0.86
C ARG A 397 -32.79 -9.41 0.55
N TRP A 398 -32.41 -10.32 1.47
CA TRP A 398 -32.12 -9.95 2.86
C TRP A 398 -30.91 -9.00 2.95
N ILE A 399 -29.87 -9.24 2.13
CA ILE A 399 -28.68 -8.37 2.04
C ILE A 399 -29.09 -6.97 1.56
N HIS A 400 -29.94 -6.87 0.54
CA HIS A 400 -30.48 -5.61 0.07
C HIS A 400 -31.27 -4.90 1.19
N ASP A 401 -32.30 -5.55 1.73
CA ASP A 401 -33.25 -4.92 2.65
C ASP A 401 -32.56 -4.43 3.95
N LYS A 402 -31.67 -5.24 4.51
CA LYS A 402 -30.96 -4.90 5.76
C LYS A 402 -29.73 -4.05 5.55
N GLY A 403 -28.99 -4.34 4.49
CA GLY A 403 -27.74 -3.63 4.21
C GLY A 403 -27.99 -2.21 3.72
N PHE A 404 -28.92 -1.98 2.78
CA PHE A 404 -29.19 -0.64 2.27
C PHE A 404 -29.95 0.25 3.27
N SER A 405 -30.70 -0.35 4.21
CA SER A 405 -31.35 0.38 5.29
C SER A 405 -30.45 0.69 6.50
N ASP A 406 -29.23 0.15 6.56
CA ASP A 406 -28.30 0.46 7.67
C ASP A 406 -27.93 1.95 7.67
N VAL A 407 -27.65 2.49 8.85
CA VAL A 407 -27.27 3.90 8.99
C VAL A 407 -25.81 4.16 8.59
N HIS A 408 -24.94 3.14 8.69
CA HIS A 408 -23.51 3.30 8.50
C HIS A 408 -23.09 3.08 7.03
N PRO A 409 -22.34 4.02 6.40
CA PRO A 409 -21.92 3.88 5.00
C PRO A 409 -21.18 2.58 4.69
N ALA A 410 -20.28 2.12 5.57
CA ALA A 410 -19.54 0.88 5.34
C ALA A 410 -20.44 -0.35 5.21
N VAL A 411 -21.58 -0.40 5.90
CA VAL A 411 -22.54 -1.51 5.77
C VAL A 411 -23.31 -1.43 4.45
N LYS A 412 -23.74 -0.22 4.05
CA LYS A 412 -24.41 0.00 2.75
C LYS A 412 -23.49 -0.40 1.59
N THR A 413 -22.25 0.06 1.63
CA THR A 413 -21.23 -0.25 0.62
C THR A 413 -20.95 -1.75 0.56
N ALA A 414 -20.77 -2.40 1.71
CA ALA A 414 -20.59 -3.86 1.79
C ALA A 414 -21.81 -4.65 1.28
N ALA A 415 -23.02 -4.13 1.46
CA ALA A 415 -24.23 -4.76 0.88
C ALA A 415 -24.19 -4.70 -0.66
N ALA A 416 -23.83 -3.56 -1.23
CA ALA A 416 -23.67 -3.43 -2.68
C ALA A 416 -22.59 -4.37 -3.23
N GLU A 417 -21.45 -4.45 -2.58
CA GLU A 417 -20.34 -5.37 -2.92
C GLU A 417 -20.80 -6.84 -2.82
N ALA A 418 -21.54 -7.20 -1.77
CA ALA A 418 -22.08 -8.54 -1.59
C ALA A 418 -23.06 -8.94 -2.70
N LEU A 419 -23.94 -8.00 -3.12
CA LEU A 419 -24.86 -8.24 -4.25
C LEU A 419 -24.11 -8.35 -5.58
N VAL A 420 -23.07 -7.57 -5.80
CA VAL A 420 -22.21 -7.68 -6.98
C VAL A 420 -21.48 -9.03 -6.99
N ALA A 421 -20.96 -9.48 -5.86
CA ALA A 421 -20.33 -10.79 -5.74
C ALA A 421 -21.31 -11.93 -6.08
N ILE A 422 -22.57 -11.83 -5.68
CA ILE A 422 -23.62 -12.79 -6.07
C ILE A 422 -23.86 -12.73 -7.59
N ALA A 423 -24.00 -11.54 -8.15
CA ALA A 423 -24.24 -11.33 -9.58
C ALA A 423 -23.13 -11.89 -10.47
N GLN A 424 -21.89 -11.85 -10.00
CA GLN A 424 -20.71 -12.29 -10.73
C GLN A 424 -20.39 -13.78 -10.63
N LYS A 425 -21.15 -14.56 -9.83
CA LYS A 425 -20.91 -16.01 -9.70
C LYS A 425 -21.09 -16.71 -11.05
N PRO A 426 -20.10 -17.49 -11.51
CA PRO A 426 -20.19 -18.18 -12.81
C PRO A 426 -21.37 -19.12 -12.95
N ASN A 427 -21.82 -19.69 -11.83
CA ASN A 427 -22.93 -20.63 -11.77
C ASN A 427 -24.30 -19.96 -11.47
N PHE A 428 -24.45 -18.65 -11.65
CA PHE A 428 -25.64 -17.87 -11.30
C PHE A 428 -26.94 -18.53 -11.83
N TYR A 429 -27.01 -18.81 -13.11
CA TYR A 429 -28.19 -19.41 -13.73
C TYR A 429 -28.46 -20.84 -13.24
N ALA A 430 -27.43 -21.66 -13.11
CA ALA A 430 -27.55 -23.00 -12.57
C ALA A 430 -27.97 -23.02 -11.11
N PHE A 431 -27.54 -22.05 -10.32
CA PHE A 431 -27.87 -21.91 -8.91
C PHE A 431 -29.36 -21.54 -8.69
N PHE A 432 -29.84 -20.53 -9.43
CA PHE A 432 -31.21 -20.03 -9.28
C PHE A 432 -32.25 -20.85 -10.10
N GLY A 433 -31.83 -21.63 -11.10
CA GLY A 433 -32.70 -22.42 -11.95
C GLY A 433 -33.79 -21.53 -12.59
N GLU A 434 -35.05 -21.95 -12.43
CA GLU A 434 -36.22 -21.23 -12.96
C GLU A 434 -36.35 -19.80 -12.40
N ALA A 435 -35.95 -19.57 -11.16
CA ALA A 435 -35.98 -18.25 -10.53
C ALA A 435 -34.90 -17.29 -11.05
N ALA A 436 -33.94 -17.76 -11.86
CA ALA A 436 -32.81 -16.95 -12.31
C ALA A 436 -33.23 -15.66 -13.04
N LYS A 437 -34.27 -15.69 -13.86
CA LYS A 437 -34.80 -14.51 -14.55
C LYS A 437 -35.31 -13.46 -13.56
N GLY A 438 -36.00 -13.88 -12.51
CA GLY A 438 -36.50 -13.02 -11.43
C GLY A 438 -35.33 -12.39 -10.65
N ALA A 439 -34.42 -13.24 -10.14
CA ALA A 439 -33.26 -12.79 -9.39
C ALA A 439 -32.37 -11.80 -10.19
N ARG A 440 -32.13 -12.08 -11.50
CA ARG A 440 -31.42 -11.17 -12.41
C ARG A 440 -32.09 -9.80 -12.49
N ARG A 441 -33.43 -9.77 -12.60
CA ARG A 441 -34.20 -8.53 -12.70
C ARG A 441 -34.19 -7.75 -11.39
N GLU A 442 -34.34 -8.42 -10.25
CA GLU A 442 -34.28 -7.78 -8.93
C GLU A 442 -32.90 -7.17 -8.67
N LEU A 443 -31.82 -7.92 -8.93
CA LEU A 443 -30.46 -7.40 -8.79
C LEU A 443 -30.19 -6.18 -9.69
N TYR A 444 -30.74 -6.16 -10.91
CA TYR A 444 -30.69 -5.00 -11.76
C TYR A 444 -31.32 -3.75 -11.11
N PHE A 445 -32.49 -3.92 -10.48
CA PHE A 445 -33.14 -2.81 -9.79
C PHE A 445 -32.39 -2.38 -8.55
N TYR A 446 -31.81 -3.30 -7.77
CA TYR A 446 -31.00 -3.00 -6.59
C TYR A 446 -29.73 -2.20 -6.96
N PHE A 447 -29.04 -2.59 -8.03
CA PHE A 447 -27.90 -1.81 -8.53
C PHE A 447 -28.30 -0.43 -9.02
N ARG A 448 -29.45 -0.31 -9.69
CA ARG A 448 -29.96 1.00 -10.12
C ARG A 448 -30.36 1.89 -8.94
N GLU A 449 -31.00 1.32 -7.93
CA GLU A 449 -31.35 2.00 -6.69
C GLU A 449 -30.08 2.56 -6.04
N ALA A 450 -29.08 1.71 -5.82
CA ALA A 450 -27.81 2.12 -5.23
C ALA A 450 -27.11 3.24 -6.02
N VAL A 451 -27.01 3.10 -7.34
CA VAL A 451 -26.43 4.13 -8.22
C VAL A 451 -27.28 5.42 -8.20
N GLY A 452 -28.61 5.28 -8.16
CA GLY A 452 -29.55 6.42 -8.15
C GLY A 452 -29.39 7.36 -6.96
N THR A 453 -28.84 6.88 -5.84
CA THR A 453 -28.57 7.69 -4.64
C THR A 453 -27.54 8.79 -4.87
N ALA A 454 -26.66 8.65 -5.86
CA ALA A 454 -25.45 9.47 -6.05
C ALA A 454 -24.50 9.45 -4.83
N ASP A 455 -24.60 8.45 -3.97
CA ASP A 455 -23.67 8.21 -2.86
C ASP A 455 -22.38 7.61 -3.38
N ALA A 456 -21.21 8.17 -3.00
CA ALA A 456 -19.91 7.78 -3.54
C ALA A 456 -19.62 6.28 -3.38
N GLY A 457 -19.83 5.73 -2.17
CA GLY A 457 -19.57 4.30 -1.89
C GLY A 457 -20.54 3.40 -2.64
N LEU A 458 -21.84 3.70 -2.60
CA LEU A 458 -22.87 2.91 -3.30
C LEU A 458 -22.68 2.95 -4.82
N VAL A 459 -22.39 4.11 -5.40
CA VAL A 459 -22.13 4.21 -6.85
C VAL A 459 -20.88 3.43 -7.24
N ALA A 460 -19.76 3.60 -6.51
CA ALA A 460 -18.51 2.92 -6.82
C ALA A 460 -18.67 1.39 -6.75
N SER A 461 -19.38 0.89 -5.73
CA SER A 461 -19.57 -0.54 -5.49
C SER A 461 -20.64 -1.17 -6.40
N ALA A 462 -21.77 -0.51 -6.65
CA ALA A 462 -22.89 -1.10 -7.40
C ALA A 462 -22.77 -0.95 -8.93
N ALA A 463 -22.14 0.11 -9.43
CA ALA A 463 -22.03 0.34 -10.88
C ALA A 463 -21.35 -0.82 -11.64
N PRO A 464 -20.30 -1.50 -11.11
CA PRO A 464 -19.75 -2.72 -11.70
C PRO A 464 -20.77 -3.85 -11.85
N GLY A 465 -21.74 -3.96 -10.94
CA GLY A 465 -22.81 -4.95 -10.99
C GLY A 465 -23.66 -4.82 -12.28
N LEU A 466 -23.96 -3.59 -12.69
CA LEU A 466 -24.72 -3.31 -13.92
C LEU A 466 -24.01 -3.75 -15.21
N ARG A 467 -22.69 -3.91 -15.20
CA ARG A 467 -21.89 -4.36 -16.35
C ARG A 467 -21.39 -5.82 -16.21
N THR A 468 -22.01 -6.61 -15.34
CA THR A 468 -21.67 -8.02 -15.15
C THR A 468 -21.94 -8.82 -16.42
N PRO A 469 -20.90 -9.44 -17.08
CA PRO A 469 -21.06 -10.05 -18.39
C PRO A 469 -22.07 -11.20 -18.41
N ILE A 470 -22.05 -12.10 -17.39
CA ILE A 470 -22.94 -13.26 -17.32
C ILE A 470 -24.43 -12.86 -17.26
N LEU A 471 -24.74 -11.71 -16.63
CA LEU A 471 -26.12 -11.24 -16.52
C LEU A 471 -26.57 -10.45 -17.75
N ASN A 472 -25.66 -9.96 -18.58
CA ASN A 472 -25.93 -9.26 -19.84
C ASN A 472 -27.12 -8.30 -19.79
N TYR A 473 -27.06 -7.31 -18.91
CA TYR A 473 -28.13 -6.34 -18.76
C TYR A 473 -28.40 -5.48 -20.00
N ARG A 474 -27.48 -5.44 -20.99
CA ARG A 474 -27.74 -4.80 -22.30
C ARG A 474 -28.99 -5.38 -22.99
N SER A 475 -29.31 -6.66 -22.74
CA SER A 475 -30.51 -7.28 -23.32
C SER A 475 -31.82 -6.75 -22.73
N LEU A 476 -31.77 -5.94 -21.67
CA LEU A 476 -32.92 -5.27 -21.06
C LEU A 476 -33.11 -3.85 -21.63
N ARG A 477 -32.94 -3.64 -22.94
CA ARG A 477 -32.87 -2.34 -23.62
C ARG A 477 -33.98 -1.35 -23.22
N ASP A 478 -35.21 -1.81 -23.08
CA ASP A 478 -36.36 -0.97 -22.70
C ASP A 478 -36.32 -0.47 -21.24
N SER A 479 -35.47 -1.10 -20.42
CA SER A 479 -35.27 -0.75 -19.02
C SER A 479 -34.01 0.11 -18.80
N LEU A 480 -33.16 0.24 -19.84
CA LEU A 480 -31.88 0.95 -19.74
C LEU A 480 -32.09 2.45 -19.89
N ARG A 481 -32.18 3.14 -18.75
CA ARG A 481 -32.27 4.59 -18.70
C ARG A 481 -30.88 5.21 -18.62
N VAL A 482 -30.05 5.06 -19.69
CA VAL A 482 -28.72 5.70 -19.76
C VAL A 482 -28.75 7.18 -19.40
N PRO A 483 -29.79 7.98 -19.82
CA PRO A 483 -29.90 9.37 -19.38
C PRO A 483 -30.03 9.54 -17.87
N GLU A 484 -30.56 8.55 -17.14
CA GLU A 484 -30.59 8.59 -15.66
C GLU A 484 -29.20 8.40 -15.07
N LEU A 485 -28.41 7.44 -15.60
CA LEU A 485 -27.02 7.23 -15.18
C LEU A 485 -26.17 8.47 -15.47
N GLN A 486 -26.38 9.13 -16.62
CA GLN A 486 -25.70 10.38 -16.97
C GLN A 486 -26.08 11.52 -16.01
N ARG A 487 -27.35 11.62 -15.60
CA ARG A 487 -27.76 12.59 -14.57
C ARG A 487 -27.11 12.32 -13.22
N VAL A 488 -26.96 11.06 -12.82
CA VAL A 488 -26.24 10.70 -11.60
C VAL A 488 -24.76 11.07 -11.73
N LEU A 489 -24.13 10.76 -12.88
CA LEU A 489 -22.73 11.13 -13.14
C LEU A 489 -22.50 12.63 -12.97
N GLY A 490 -23.45 13.46 -13.44
CA GLY A 490 -23.40 14.93 -13.29
C GLY A 490 -23.61 15.43 -11.85
N LYS A 491 -24.05 14.59 -10.91
CA LYS A 491 -24.19 14.95 -9.48
C LYS A 491 -22.93 14.62 -8.68
N LEU A 492 -22.07 13.73 -9.19
CA LEU A 492 -20.82 13.37 -8.52
C LEU A 492 -19.84 14.53 -8.60
N LYS A 493 -19.22 14.85 -7.49
CA LYS A 493 -18.27 15.97 -7.35
C LYS A 493 -16.84 15.51 -7.52
N MET A 494 -16.16 16.10 -8.48
CA MET A 494 -14.72 15.88 -8.66
C MET A 494 -13.92 16.92 -7.85
N PRO A 495 -12.81 16.54 -7.23
CA PRO A 495 -12.19 15.20 -7.21
C PRO A 495 -12.75 14.24 -6.14
N ARG A 496 -13.63 14.70 -5.24
CA ARG A 496 -14.12 13.97 -4.07
C ARG A 496 -14.65 12.56 -4.38
N ASP A 497 -15.42 12.43 -5.46
CA ASP A 497 -16.13 11.20 -5.81
C ASP A 497 -15.49 10.50 -7.02
N VAL A 498 -14.16 10.60 -7.17
CA VAL A 498 -13.42 10.15 -8.37
C VAL A 498 -13.65 8.66 -8.68
N GLU A 499 -13.68 7.79 -7.67
CA GLU A 499 -13.88 6.35 -7.84
C GLU A 499 -15.31 6.05 -8.33
N ALA A 500 -16.29 6.69 -7.73
CA ALA A 500 -17.70 6.59 -8.15
C ALA A 500 -17.88 7.10 -9.58
N TYR A 501 -17.27 8.25 -9.91
CA TYR A 501 -17.31 8.81 -11.25
C TYR A 501 -16.70 7.85 -12.27
N ALA A 502 -15.52 7.30 -11.99
CA ALA A 502 -14.84 6.36 -12.89
C ALA A 502 -15.67 5.08 -13.09
N ALA A 503 -16.20 4.48 -12.02
CA ALA A 503 -17.02 3.27 -12.08
C ALA A 503 -18.31 3.48 -12.88
N LEU A 504 -18.99 4.60 -12.65
CA LEU A 504 -20.24 4.93 -13.36
C LEU A 504 -19.99 5.29 -14.82
N ASN A 505 -18.95 6.07 -15.13
CA ASN A 505 -18.59 6.43 -16.49
C ASN A 505 -18.24 5.21 -17.34
N GLN A 506 -17.49 4.25 -16.79
CA GLN A 506 -17.23 2.95 -17.42
C GLN A 506 -18.53 2.17 -17.65
N THR A 507 -19.47 2.23 -16.73
CA THR A 507 -20.78 1.54 -16.86
C THR A 507 -21.63 2.18 -17.94
N ILE A 508 -21.63 3.49 -18.05
CA ILE A 508 -22.30 4.23 -19.14
C ILE A 508 -21.67 3.86 -20.50
N ALA A 509 -20.33 3.85 -20.58
CA ALA A 509 -19.61 3.45 -21.79
C ALA A 509 -19.96 2.02 -22.21
N TYR A 510 -20.03 1.08 -21.23
CA TYR A 510 -20.46 -0.29 -21.47
C TYR A 510 -21.87 -0.34 -22.12
N PHE A 511 -22.84 0.39 -21.60
CA PHE A 511 -24.20 0.40 -22.17
C PHE A 511 -24.29 1.08 -23.55
N LEU A 512 -23.44 2.07 -23.81
CA LEU A 512 -23.36 2.77 -25.09
C LEU A 512 -22.48 2.02 -26.12
N GLU A 513 -21.90 0.87 -25.75
CA GLU A 513 -20.99 0.10 -26.61
C GLU A 513 -19.76 0.92 -27.06
N LYS A 514 -19.30 1.84 -26.21
CA LYS A 514 -18.12 2.68 -26.42
C LYS A 514 -16.88 2.06 -25.79
N PRO A 515 -15.67 2.40 -26.28
CA PRO A 515 -14.42 2.06 -25.62
C PRO A 515 -14.42 2.54 -24.15
N LEU A 516 -13.60 1.87 -23.32
CA LEU A 516 -13.41 2.31 -21.93
C LEU A 516 -12.92 3.78 -21.93
N PRO A 517 -13.55 4.64 -21.15
CA PRO A 517 -13.14 6.03 -21.04
C PRO A 517 -11.75 6.13 -20.39
N ALA A 518 -10.98 7.13 -20.78
CA ALA A 518 -9.76 7.49 -20.08
C ALA A 518 -10.06 7.84 -18.62
N SER A 519 -9.04 7.67 -17.76
CA SER A 519 -9.12 8.13 -16.37
C SER A 519 -9.44 9.63 -16.32
N PRO A 520 -10.31 10.08 -15.41
CA PRO A 520 -10.64 11.49 -15.29
C PRO A 520 -9.40 12.33 -14.94
N VAL A 521 -9.34 13.53 -15.51
CA VAL A 521 -8.28 14.50 -15.12
C VAL A 521 -8.61 15.03 -13.73
N ILE A 522 -7.64 14.92 -12.84
CA ILE A 522 -7.75 15.36 -11.45
C ILE A 522 -7.34 16.84 -11.36
N PRO A 523 -8.23 17.74 -10.95
CA PRO A 523 -7.90 19.16 -10.80
C PRO A 523 -6.88 19.36 -9.67
N PHE A 524 -5.97 20.32 -9.85
CA PHE A 524 -5.10 20.80 -8.78
C PHE A 524 -5.76 21.99 -8.09
N ASN A 525 -6.23 21.77 -6.88
CA ASN A 525 -6.95 22.77 -6.09
C ASN A 525 -6.50 22.84 -4.62
N HIS A 526 -5.40 22.15 -4.26
CA HIS A 526 -4.88 22.15 -2.89
C HIS A 526 -3.38 22.42 -2.89
N PRO A 527 -2.94 23.70 -2.94
CA PRO A 527 -1.52 24.05 -2.90
C PRO A 527 -0.90 23.76 -1.53
N ILE A 528 0.43 23.59 -1.52
CA ILE A 528 1.19 23.29 -0.30
C ILE A 528 1.10 24.48 0.68
N ASP A 529 0.74 24.22 1.93
CA ASP A 529 0.75 25.20 3.02
C ASP A 529 2.19 25.34 3.57
N TRP A 530 2.96 26.23 2.96
CA TRP A 530 4.35 26.51 3.33
C TRP A 530 4.46 27.16 4.71
N GLU A 531 3.48 27.96 5.14
CA GLU A 531 3.50 28.60 6.45
C GLU A 531 3.42 27.55 7.57
N ARG A 532 2.62 26.52 7.38
CA ARG A 532 2.55 25.38 8.29
C ARG A 532 3.86 24.60 8.33
N LEU A 533 4.49 24.34 7.18
CA LEU A 533 5.76 23.61 7.10
C LEU A 533 6.91 24.34 7.77
N LYS A 534 6.90 25.68 7.84
CA LYS A 534 7.91 26.45 8.59
C LYS A 534 7.89 26.17 10.09
N LEU A 535 6.77 25.68 10.63
CA LEU A 535 6.63 25.31 12.04
C LEU A 535 7.11 23.86 12.32
N VAL A 536 7.35 23.07 11.29
CA VAL A 536 7.74 21.65 11.43
C VAL A 536 9.24 21.56 11.65
N THR A 537 9.62 20.89 12.72
CA THR A 537 11.02 20.57 13.07
C THR A 537 11.20 19.04 13.08
N SER A 538 12.44 18.57 13.24
CA SER A 538 12.72 17.14 13.44
C SER A 538 12.12 16.58 14.74
N ALA A 539 11.72 17.41 15.67
CA ALA A 539 11.07 17.04 16.92
C ALA A 539 9.53 17.04 16.83
N THR A 540 8.95 17.57 15.74
CA THR A 540 7.50 17.57 15.53
C THR A 540 6.98 16.15 15.38
N THR A 541 6.00 15.77 16.22
CA THR A 541 5.35 14.46 16.20
C THR A 541 3.84 14.59 16.12
N VAL A 542 3.18 13.50 15.71
CA VAL A 542 1.72 13.37 15.80
C VAL A 542 1.40 12.15 16.66
N THR A 543 0.51 12.33 17.65
CA THR A 543 0.04 11.25 18.50
C THR A 543 -1.40 10.88 18.11
N ILE A 544 -1.63 9.60 17.81
CA ILE A 544 -2.97 9.03 17.63
C ILE A 544 -3.31 8.23 18.89
N GLU A 545 -4.34 8.67 19.62
CA GLU A 545 -4.86 7.97 20.79
C GLU A 545 -5.95 6.99 20.39
N THR A 546 -5.84 5.73 20.80
CA THR A 546 -6.84 4.68 20.58
C THR A 546 -7.20 4.00 21.89
N ALA A 547 -8.28 3.19 21.91
CA ALA A 547 -8.61 2.36 23.07
C ALA A 547 -7.54 1.28 23.38
N LYS A 548 -6.64 0.99 22.42
CA LYS A 548 -5.56 0.01 22.55
C LYS A 548 -4.22 0.62 22.96
N GLY A 549 -4.12 1.94 22.98
CA GLY A 549 -2.91 2.70 23.31
C GLY A 549 -2.63 3.81 22.32
N ASN A 550 -1.47 4.43 22.46
CA ASN A 550 -1.03 5.56 21.67
C ASN A 550 -0.06 5.14 20.58
N ILE A 551 -0.18 5.76 19.42
CA ILE A 551 0.73 5.61 18.28
C ILE A 551 1.37 6.98 18.05
N VAL A 552 2.70 7.06 18.15
CA VAL A 552 3.46 8.30 17.94
C VAL A 552 4.15 8.24 16.59
N LEU A 553 3.98 9.28 15.79
CA LEU A 553 4.41 9.36 14.39
C LEU A 553 5.46 10.47 14.22
N ALA A 554 6.54 10.18 13.50
CA ALA A 554 7.42 11.18 12.90
C ALA A 554 6.90 11.59 11.53
N MET A 555 7.08 12.87 11.18
CA MET A 555 6.71 13.42 9.88
C MET A 555 7.95 13.69 9.03
N TYR A 556 7.87 13.45 7.73
CA TYR A 556 8.98 13.62 6.78
C TYR A 556 8.67 14.67 5.70
N PRO A 557 8.64 15.98 6.05
CA PRO A 557 8.31 17.04 5.10
C PRO A 557 9.30 17.15 3.93
N GLN A 558 10.53 16.68 4.12
CA GLN A 558 11.55 16.64 3.06
C GLN A 558 11.23 15.60 1.96
N TRP A 559 10.38 14.60 2.25
CA TRP A 559 9.95 13.60 1.27
C TRP A 559 8.62 13.96 0.61
N ALA A 560 7.70 14.50 1.40
CA ALA A 560 6.33 14.76 0.98
C ALA A 560 5.76 16.02 1.65
N PRO A 561 6.23 17.23 1.24
CA PRO A 561 5.82 18.47 1.91
C PRO A 561 4.32 18.74 1.83
N GLY A 562 3.69 18.52 0.67
CA GLY A 562 2.25 18.73 0.50
C GLY A 562 1.43 17.79 1.37
N THR A 563 1.80 16.52 1.40
CA THR A 563 1.15 15.51 2.21
C THR A 563 1.29 15.77 3.71
N VAL A 564 2.50 16.12 4.17
CA VAL A 564 2.75 16.44 5.59
C VAL A 564 1.98 17.68 6.00
N ALA A 565 1.99 18.76 5.20
CA ALA A 565 1.23 19.97 5.49
C ALA A 565 -0.26 19.69 5.64
N ASN A 566 -0.84 18.92 4.72
CA ASN A 566 -2.24 18.49 4.76
C ASN A 566 -2.55 17.62 5.98
N PHE A 567 -1.72 16.60 6.26
CA PHE A 567 -1.94 15.71 7.39
C PHE A 567 -1.92 16.47 8.73
N LEU A 568 -0.97 17.39 8.90
CA LEU A 568 -0.89 18.25 10.09
C LEU A 568 -2.07 19.21 10.19
N GLN A 569 -2.58 19.73 9.07
CA GLN A 569 -3.78 20.55 9.04
C GLN A 569 -4.99 19.75 9.51
N LEU A 570 -5.22 18.58 8.95
CA LEU A 570 -6.34 17.71 9.31
C LEU A 570 -6.26 17.27 10.79
N ALA A 571 -5.07 16.92 11.28
CA ALA A 571 -4.86 16.60 12.70
C ALA A 571 -5.14 17.81 13.61
N GLY A 572 -4.64 18.99 13.26
CA GLY A 572 -4.81 20.22 14.02
C GLY A 572 -6.26 20.74 14.06
N THR A 573 -7.07 20.43 13.02
CA THR A 573 -8.50 20.76 12.98
C THR A 573 -9.40 19.66 13.56
N SER A 574 -8.81 18.66 14.20
CA SER A 574 -9.50 17.50 14.79
C SER A 574 -10.28 16.64 13.75
N PHE A 575 -9.94 16.73 12.47
CA PHE A 575 -10.60 15.97 11.41
C PHE A 575 -10.57 14.46 11.66
N TYR A 576 -9.44 13.94 12.17
CA TYR A 576 -9.27 12.51 12.42
C TYR A 576 -9.96 12.02 13.71
N ASN A 577 -10.36 12.91 14.61
CA ASN A 577 -11.01 12.52 15.86
C ASN A 577 -12.34 11.80 15.59
N GLY A 578 -12.52 10.62 16.19
CA GLY A 578 -13.69 9.77 16.00
C GLY A 578 -13.71 8.97 14.69
N LYS A 579 -12.73 9.15 13.79
CA LYS A 579 -12.63 8.32 12.58
C LYS A 579 -12.01 6.96 12.90
N THR A 580 -12.31 5.99 12.05
CA THR A 580 -11.91 4.60 12.26
C THR A 580 -10.75 4.17 11.38
N PHE A 581 -10.04 3.17 11.86
CA PHE A 581 -9.27 2.29 10.98
C PHE A 581 -10.28 1.35 10.31
N HIS A 582 -10.66 1.68 9.08
CA HIS A 582 -11.74 0.99 8.37
C HIS A 582 -11.29 -0.30 7.67
N ARG A 583 -9.99 -0.45 7.44
CA ARG A 583 -9.41 -1.62 6.77
C ARG A 583 -8.12 -2.06 7.45
N VAL A 584 -8.06 -3.32 7.85
CA VAL A 584 -6.86 -3.95 8.40
C VAL A 584 -6.60 -5.24 7.61
N VAL A 585 -5.46 -5.30 6.97
CA VAL A 585 -4.98 -6.50 6.27
C VAL A 585 -3.82 -7.06 7.08
N PRO A 586 -3.98 -8.21 7.73
CA PRO A 586 -2.93 -8.81 8.54
C PRO A 586 -1.60 -8.89 7.78
N ASN A 587 -0.51 -8.51 8.46
CA ASN A 587 0.84 -8.53 7.89
C ASN A 587 1.05 -7.68 6.62
N PHE A 588 0.19 -6.71 6.37
CA PHE A 588 0.35 -5.77 5.26
C PHE A 588 0.19 -4.33 5.75
N VAL A 589 -1.06 -3.86 5.92
CA VAL A 589 -1.34 -2.48 6.32
C VAL A 589 -2.56 -2.36 7.22
N THR A 590 -2.55 -1.33 8.07
CA THR A 590 -3.73 -0.77 8.74
C THR A 590 -4.04 0.58 8.12
N GLN A 591 -5.26 0.75 7.56
CA GLN A 591 -5.68 1.94 6.82
C GLN A 591 -6.82 2.67 7.54
N GLY A 592 -6.68 4.00 7.65
CA GLY A 592 -7.65 4.88 8.31
C GLY A 592 -7.79 6.22 7.63
N GLY A 593 -8.50 7.15 8.27
CA GLY A 593 -8.66 8.53 7.80
C GLY A 593 -9.73 8.74 6.74
N CYS A 594 -10.52 7.71 6.38
CA CYS A 594 -11.65 7.87 5.48
C CYS A 594 -12.75 8.73 6.14
N PRO A 595 -13.26 9.79 5.47
CA PRO A 595 -14.34 10.63 6.01
C PRO A 595 -15.60 9.83 6.37
N ARG A 596 -15.93 8.83 5.59
CA ARG A 596 -17.14 8.00 5.65
C ARG A 596 -16.95 6.66 6.38
N GLY A 597 -15.69 6.20 6.50
CA GLY A 597 -15.35 4.91 7.08
C GLY A 597 -15.64 3.71 6.17
N ASP A 598 -15.91 3.90 4.89
CA ASP A 598 -16.16 2.84 3.91
C ASP A 598 -15.05 2.71 2.84
N GLY A 599 -14.04 3.56 2.91
CA GLY A 599 -12.92 3.59 1.97
C GLY A 599 -13.17 4.47 0.74
N TYR A 600 -14.39 4.96 0.53
CA TYR A 600 -14.78 5.77 -0.62
C TYR A 600 -15.00 7.24 -0.26
N GLY A 601 -14.86 8.10 -1.28
CA GLY A 601 -14.98 9.54 -1.11
C GLY A 601 -13.80 10.18 -0.40
N ALA A 602 -13.62 11.45 -0.64
CA ALA A 602 -12.56 12.26 -0.07
C ALA A 602 -13.13 13.65 0.32
N GLU A 603 -12.27 14.58 0.63
CA GLU A 603 -12.60 16.00 0.70
C GLU A 603 -12.74 16.60 -0.72
N ASP A 604 -13.18 17.85 -0.83
CA ASP A 604 -13.37 18.53 -2.13
C ASP A 604 -12.02 18.90 -2.81
N TYR A 605 -10.95 18.22 -2.44
CA TYR A 605 -9.60 18.35 -3.00
C TYR A 605 -8.86 17.00 -3.03
N THR A 606 -7.75 16.95 -3.79
CA THR A 606 -6.77 15.88 -3.74
C THR A 606 -5.36 16.46 -3.69
N LEU A 607 -4.45 15.66 -3.18
CA LEU A 607 -3.00 15.93 -3.17
C LEU A 607 -2.35 15.31 -4.40
N ARG A 608 -1.26 15.91 -4.81
CA ARG A 608 -0.35 15.31 -5.79
C ARG A 608 0.46 14.19 -5.16
N THR A 609 0.64 13.12 -5.91
CA THR A 609 1.50 12.02 -5.48
C THR A 609 2.95 12.49 -5.37
N GLU A 610 3.57 12.32 -4.19
CA GLU A 610 4.92 12.80 -3.90
C GLU A 610 5.89 11.62 -3.80
N ILE A 611 6.45 11.21 -4.93
CA ILE A 611 7.40 10.10 -4.99
C ILE A 611 8.82 10.63 -4.78
N GLY A 612 9.44 10.20 -3.68
CA GLY A 612 10.81 10.52 -3.31
C GLY A 612 11.71 9.29 -3.27
N LEU A 613 12.98 9.52 -2.90
CA LEU A 613 14.00 8.48 -2.67
C LEU A 613 13.78 7.83 -1.30
N ALA A 614 12.62 7.20 -1.14
CA ALA A 614 12.18 6.49 0.05
C ALA A 614 11.55 5.15 -0.34
N TRP A 615 11.74 4.15 0.50
CA TRP A 615 11.28 2.78 0.27
C TRP A 615 10.50 2.26 1.47
N TYR A 616 9.51 1.43 1.23
CA TYR A 616 8.80 0.68 2.27
C TYR A 616 9.63 -0.54 2.71
N ASP A 617 10.82 -0.32 3.23
CA ASP A 617 11.80 -1.34 3.59
C ASP A 617 11.70 -1.83 5.04
N ALA A 618 10.76 -1.28 5.80
CA ALA A 618 10.50 -1.67 7.19
C ALA A 618 9.00 -1.56 7.53
N ALA A 619 8.63 -2.07 8.71
CA ALA A 619 7.34 -1.80 9.34
C ALA A 619 7.23 -0.33 9.80
N GLY A 620 5.99 0.14 9.96
CA GLY A 620 5.67 1.43 10.56
C GLY A 620 5.71 2.62 9.60
N TYR A 621 5.99 2.46 8.31
CA TYR A 621 5.89 3.58 7.38
C TYR A 621 4.44 4.03 7.18
N LEU A 622 4.26 5.35 7.17
CA LEU A 622 3.01 5.98 6.80
C LEU A 622 3.00 6.24 5.29
N GLY A 623 1.99 5.71 4.63
CA GLY A 623 1.75 5.96 3.22
C GLY A 623 0.36 6.54 2.98
N MET A 624 0.21 7.35 1.91
CA MET A 624 -1.10 7.83 1.49
C MET A 624 -1.84 6.77 0.69
N ALA A 625 -3.10 6.53 1.03
CA ALA A 625 -3.98 5.71 0.20
C ALA A 625 -4.43 6.52 -1.02
N SER A 626 -4.49 5.87 -2.18
CA SER A 626 -4.90 6.49 -3.44
C SER A 626 -5.67 5.53 -4.34
N ALA A 627 -6.53 6.07 -5.18
CA ALA A 627 -7.24 5.37 -6.26
C ALA A 627 -6.50 5.49 -7.61
N GLY A 628 -5.25 5.91 -7.60
CA GLY A 628 -4.39 6.18 -8.74
C GLY A 628 -3.55 7.43 -8.51
N ALA A 629 -2.72 7.82 -9.48
CA ALA A 629 -1.89 9.01 -9.36
C ALA A 629 -2.74 10.25 -9.08
N ASP A 630 -2.27 11.12 -8.17
CA ASP A 630 -2.88 12.41 -7.83
C ASP A 630 -4.30 12.35 -7.21
N THR A 631 -4.66 11.21 -6.62
CA THR A 631 -5.96 11.02 -5.94
C THR A 631 -5.82 10.88 -4.42
N GLU A 632 -4.67 11.17 -3.86
CA GLU A 632 -4.42 11.18 -2.43
C GLU A 632 -5.24 12.29 -1.75
N GLY A 633 -5.55 12.13 -0.46
CA GLY A 633 -6.37 13.11 0.25
C GLY A 633 -6.26 12.99 1.77
N THR A 634 -7.22 12.31 2.39
CA THR A 634 -7.29 12.18 3.85
C THR A 634 -6.93 10.78 4.36
N GLN A 635 -7.03 9.77 3.50
CA GLN A 635 -6.82 8.38 3.89
C GLN A 635 -5.32 8.03 3.88
N PHE A 636 -4.87 7.39 4.94
CA PHE A 636 -3.49 6.93 5.09
C PHE A 636 -3.45 5.49 5.57
N PHE A 637 -2.30 4.86 5.42
CA PHE A 637 -2.04 3.53 5.97
C PHE A 637 -0.71 3.48 6.73
N ILE A 638 -0.62 2.53 7.66
CA ILE A 638 0.60 2.18 8.39
C ILE A 638 0.98 0.76 7.99
N THR A 639 2.24 0.53 7.60
CA THR A 639 2.72 -0.80 7.20
C THR A 639 3.04 -1.67 8.41
N HIS A 640 2.60 -2.95 8.40
CA HIS A 640 2.98 -3.96 9.41
C HIS A 640 4.35 -4.60 9.11
N SER A 641 4.83 -4.46 7.88
CA SER A 641 6.03 -5.13 7.39
C SER A 641 6.61 -4.40 6.18
N PRO A 642 7.83 -4.72 5.74
CA PRO A 642 8.35 -4.23 4.46
C PRO A 642 7.40 -4.53 3.31
N ALA A 643 7.16 -3.52 2.49
CA ALA A 643 6.22 -3.61 1.38
C ALA A 643 6.83 -3.07 0.06
N PRO A 644 7.93 -3.64 -0.45
CA PRO A 644 8.70 -3.09 -1.57
C PRO A 644 7.92 -3.04 -2.89
N HIS A 645 6.75 -3.66 -2.96
CA HIS A 645 5.83 -3.54 -4.11
C HIS A 645 5.09 -2.20 -4.13
N LEU A 646 5.09 -1.44 -3.02
CA LEU A 646 4.52 -0.09 -2.93
C LEU A 646 5.53 1.00 -3.30
N ASP A 647 6.84 0.67 -3.35
CA ASP A 647 7.90 1.64 -3.63
C ASP A 647 7.68 2.36 -4.95
N GLY A 648 7.77 3.68 -4.90
CA GLY A 648 7.61 4.53 -6.07
C GLY A 648 6.19 4.60 -6.62
N GLN A 649 5.18 4.09 -5.89
CA GLN A 649 3.77 4.13 -6.26
C GLN A 649 2.90 4.90 -5.27
N TYR A 650 3.27 4.88 -3.99
CA TYR A 650 2.53 5.53 -2.91
C TYR A 650 3.46 6.48 -2.15
N THR A 651 2.97 7.67 -1.86
CA THR A 651 3.69 8.68 -1.08
C THR A 651 4.03 8.15 0.31
N ILE A 652 5.31 8.22 0.69
CA ILE A 652 5.75 8.00 2.08
C ILE A 652 5.92 9.38 2.73
N PHE A 653 5.24 9.61 3.87
CA PHE A 653 5.25 10.92 4.51
C PHE A 653 5.60 10.90 6.00
N GLY A 654 5.80 9.72 6.58
CA GLY A 654 6.17 9.57 7.99
C GLY A 654 6.45 8.13 8.39
N LYS A 655 6.72 7.94 9.68
CA LYS A 655 6.98 6.62 10.28
C LYS A 655 6.54 6.59 11.74
N VAL A 656 6.11 5.43 12.21
CA VAL A 656 5.82 5.17 13.63
C VAL A 656 7.12 5.22 14.43
N LEU A 657 7.18 6.05 15.47
CA LEU A 657 8.27 6.13 16.44
C LEU A 657 8.05 5.17 17.61
N SER A 658 6.80 5.09 18.08
CA SER A 658 6.40 4.16 19.14
C SER A 658 4.94 3.76 19.00
N GLY A 659 4.55 2.60 19.53
CA GLY A 659 3.20 2.07 19.44
C GLY A 659 2.97 1.12 18.25
N MET A 660 4.02 0.50 17.68
CA MET A 660 3.84 -0.57 16.67
C MET A 660 3.08 -1.76 17.23
N ASP A 661 3.26 -2.09 18.50
CA ASP A 661 2.50 -3.11 19.21
C ASP A 661 0.99 -2.78 19.28
N VAL A 662 0.64 -1.50 19.33
CA VAL A 662 -0.76 -1.01 19.22
C VAL A 662 -1.25 -1.19 17.78
N VAL A 663 -0.45 -0.77 16.77
CA VAL A 663 -0.78 -0.92 15.34
C VAL A 663 -1.07 -2.38 14.98
N ASP A 664 -0.26 -3.31 15.49
CA ASP A 664 -0.39 -4.75 15.24
C ASP A 664 -1.66 -5.37 15.84
N GLN A 665 -2.25 -4.72 16.83
CA GLN A 665 -3.50 -5.16 17.48
C GLN A 665 -4.76 -4.53 16.86
N LEU A 666 -4.63 -3.49 16.03
CA LEU A 666 -5.78 -2.80 15.46
C LEU A 666 -6.67 -3.74 14.63
N GLN A 667 -7.96 -3.47 14.69
CA GLN A 667 -9.01 -4.18 13.94
C GLN A 667 -9.89 -3.16 13.20
N PRO A 668 -10.58 -3.58 12.14
CA PRO A 668 -11.57 -2.72 11.50
C PRO A 668 -12.61 -2.21 12.50
N GLY A 669 -12.75 -0.88 12.55
CA GLY A 669 -13.65 -0.20 13.48
C GLY A 669 -12.98 0.37 14.74
N ASP A 670 -11.69 0.08 14.99
CA ASP A 670 -10.96 0.78 16.05
C ASP A 670 -10.90 2.28 15.73
N VAL A 671 -11.16 3.09 16.76
CA VAL A 671 -11.36 4.54 16.64
C VAL A 671 -10.08 5.30 16.97
N MET A 672 -9.75 6.29 16.16
CA MET A 672 -8.82 7.35 16.52
C MET A 672 -9.55 8.32 17.46
N ASN A 673 -9.45 8.10 18.79
CA ASN A 673 -10.16 8.88 19.79
C ASN A 673 -9.75 10.36 19.73
N LYS A 674 -8.46 10.59 19.61
CA LYS A 674 -7.87 11.92 19.45
C LYS A 674 -6.58 11.84 18.65
N VAL A 675 -6.37 12.85 17.80
CA VAL A 675 -5.12 13.02 17.06
C VAL A 675 -4.56 14.41 17.37
N THR A 676 -3.33 14.44 17.88
CA THR A 676 -2.70 15.67 18.38
C THR A 676 -1.37 15.90 17.70
N VAL A 677 -1.14 17.13 17.23
CA VAL A 677 0.16 17.57 16.71
C VAL A 677 0.96 18.17 17.88
N ASN A 678 2.16 17.66 18.08
CA ASN A 678 3.09 18.13 19.11
C ASN A 678 4.23 18.90 18.38
N TYR A 679 4.15 20.22 18.37
CA TYR A 679 5.22 21.11 17.94
C TYR A 679 6.20 21.31 19.11
N GLN A 680 7.48 21.04 18.90
CA GLN A 680 8.53 21.26 19.89
C GLN A 680 9.59 22.23 19.33
#